data_fe58079e162845fdc4129d462655c05c
#
_entry.id   fe58079e162845fdc4129d462655c05c
#
_cell.length_a   1.000
_cell.length_b   1.000
_cell.length_c   1.000
_cell.angle_alpha   90.00
_cell.angle_beta   90.00
_cell.angle_gamma   90.00
#
_symmetry.space_group_name_H-M   'P 1'
#
loop_
_entity.id
_entity.type
_entity.pdbx_description
1 polymer ?
#
loop_
_entity_poly.entity_id
_entity_poly.type
_entity_poly.pdbx_seq_one_letter_code
_entity_poly.pdbx_strand_id
1 'polypeptide(L)'
;MDALGRRISKNAKEITFTYEGKKVSAVEGQTLGAALVGAGHLSQRKGRLGGTHGHYCGMGACFECLVTVDGRSGVRACMTPVQQGQSVKHHPYKTAFYADASRHQSDPKESLEVVAVEVLVVGGGPAGLQAALSARKAGASVLLVDERASLGGQYFKQLSSAYSTKDGKAPDKQMQAGRTLIDELAAADIKQWRNTLVWGVFREEHDQFRIGIERDGKALIVEPKAVIIATGATERPYPVPGWTLPGVMTTGGLQTLLRSYRTAPPGPVLVAGNGPLNLQVAAELVEAGVEVAGVVESAKLTSLTALAQTGKAMRHAPSLIGKGLGYMLTLKRAQVPVFDGYAIAAIEGDSAVERVALAPVTAEGELGQPMRHIKVKAVGLGYGFQPQAEISRLLGVEHHYASDTASALKVLSAERFPDGRCNVEGVFIAGEAGGFGGAQLALAQGALSGAAAAKHCGYNVEDTTAHWSSQQRKHQHFQKALWSAFSSPLKPLAGITDDTIVCRCEGITAKEIISGREPCSDVASIKRQTRAGMGRCQGRYCAATVNMLIASDQKTGSQFDLPAPQNPIKPIAIGALAIEKGEWAGHRRVTMPTARVINESTTLPPSIEVDVLVIGAGVAGSATAMSLAKQGVDVAVLDRGLPNGQASGGNAGSLHVQLLSFDFGKKAESGGGPAASTLPLQQASASLWEQLSKELDSDIEFKRNGGIMVAESEEQMRFLERKAALERSLGIDTQMIGRADIEHKLPAISEAIIGGAWCGEEGKINPLLATPALVRAAQQAGARFFTGEAVQCITYANGKWEVTTSSGRRYRAGKVVNAAGAWAGEIGKLAGVSVPVHAAPLQMIVTEAAEPIVDVLLAHADRHLTLKQAANGNVIIGGGWPAGLSIPFGYQRPLLESIEGNLWVAQHVLPALNQLRVLRTWAAININIDGAPILGEVPHRPGFYNAVTSNGFTLGPLVGQITADLITRGKSDWNLAPFSLARFERQGAA
;
A
#
# COMPACT_ATOMS: atom_id res chain seq x y z
N MET A 1 -15.62 21.77 31.29
CA MET A 1 -14.91 23.00 30.89
C MET A 1 -13.82 22.56 29.95
N ASP A 2 -13.85 23.16 28.75
CA ASP A 2 -12.87 22.85 27.71
C ASP A 2 -11.48 23.33 28.17
N ALA A 3 -10.44 22.64 27.76
CA ALA A 3 -9.04 22.98 28.06
C ALA A 3 -8.65 24.37 27.54
N LEU A 4 -9.51 25.01 26.76
CA LEU A 4 -9.35 26.35 26.21
C LEU A 4 -10.22 27.40 26.90
N GLY A 5 -11.06 27.01 27.87
CA GLY A 5 -11.83 27.95 28.74
C GLY A 5 -12.76 28.95 28.03
N ARG A 6 -12.86 28.92 26.71
CA ARG A 6 -13.61 29.88 25.91
C ARG A 6 -14.41 29.22 24.80
N ARG A 7 -15.67 28.95 25.07
CA ARG A 7 -16.63 28.63 23.99
C ARG A 7 -16.82 29.90 23.15
N ILE A 8 -16.57 29.80 21.86
CA ILE A 8 -16.84 30.88 20.92
C ILE A 8 -18.36 31.03 20.70
N SER A 9 -19.13 29.95 20.90
CA SER A 9 -20.59 29.99 20.84
C SER A 9 -21.22 29.69 22.20
N LYS A 10 -22.18 30.55 22.61
CA LYS A 10 -23.04 30.31 23.77
C LYS A 10 -24.09 29.20 23.52
N ASN A 11 -24.31 28.78 22.26
CA ASN A 11 -25.38 27.86 21.84
C ASN A 11 -24.88 26.48 21.42
N ALA A 12 -23.62 26.15 21.66
CA ALA A 12 -23.09 24.82 21.35
C ALA A 12 -23.76 23.78 22.26
N LYS A 13 -24.48 22.83 21.63
CA LYS A 13 -25.20 21.79 22.35
C LYS A 13 -24.21 20.78 22.94
N GLU A 14 -24.25 20.63 24.25
CA GLU A 14 -23.51 19.57 24.93
C GLU A 14 -24.17 18.23 24.67
N ILE A 15 -23.34 17.25 24.38
CA ILE A 15 -23.71 15.86 24.18
C ILE A 15 -22.78 14.98 25.00
N THR A 16 -23.23 13.77 25.27
CA THR A 16 -22.44 12.77 26.01
C THR A 16 -22.42 11.47 25.26
N PHE A 17 -21.30 10.81 25.32
CA PHE A 17 -21.09 9.47 24.83
C PHE A 17 -20.30 8.64 25.86
N THR A 18 -20.12 7.36 25.66
CA THR A 18 -19.28 6.54 26.54
C THR A 18 -17.98 6.15 25.83
N TYR A 19 -16.87 6.16 26.58
CA TYR A 19 -15.58 5.61 26.14
C TYR A 19 -15.08 4.61 27.17
N GLU A 20 -14.91 3.35 26.78
CA GLU A 20 -14.61 2.22 27.67
C GLU A 20 -15.62 2.16 28.85
N GLY A 21 -16.90 2.39 28.57
CA GLY A 21 -17.97 2.41 29.58
C GLY A 21 -18.03 3.68 30.46
N LYS A 22 -17.07 4.59 30.36
CA LYS A 22 -17.05 5.85 31.10
C LYS A 22 -17.67 6.99 30.30
N LYS A 23 -18.49 7.79 30.96
CA LYS A 23 -19.16 8.95 30.35
C LYS A 23 -18.15 10.05 29.98
N VAL A 24 -18.19 10.49 28.73
CA VAL A 24 -17.39 11.58 28.18
C VAL A 24 -18.31 12.67 27.65
N SER A 25 -18.04 13.93 28.02
CA SER A 25 -18.76 15.10 27.52
C SER A 25 -18.07 15.61 26.25
N ALA A 26 -18.88 16.01 25.30
CA ALA A 26 -18.45 16.59 24.02
C ALA A 26 -19.41 17.68 23.58
N VAL A 27 -19.08 18.35 22.48
CA VAL A 27 -19.95 19.32 21.82
C VAL A 27 -20.39 18.76 20.48
N GLU A 28 -21.67 18.85 20.17
CA GLU A 28 -22.23 18.42 18.88
C GLU A 28 -21.47 19.07 17.72
N GLY A 29 -20.96 18.29 16.76
CA GLY A 29 -20.12 18.76 15.65
C GLY A 29 -18.60 18.66 15.91
N GLN A 30 -18.16 18.27 17.12
CA GLN A 30 -16.79 17.75 17.29
C GLN A 30 -16.64 16.38 16.68
N THR A 31 -15.41 15.99 16.34
CA THR A 31 -15.10 14.58 16.03
C THR A 31 -14.84 13.81 17.33
N LEU A 32 -15.05 12.49 17.25
CA LEU A 32 -14.69 11.58 18.36
C LEU A 32 -13.24 11.77 18.79
N GLY A 33 -12.31 11.93 17.81
CA GLY A 33 -10.89 12.17 18.09
C GLY A 33 -10.65 13.47 18.88
N ALA A 34 -11.34 14.55 18.52
CA ALA A 34 -11.24 15.81 19.23
C ALA A 34 -11.82 15.71 20.66
N ALA A 35 -13.00 15.09 20.81
CA ALA A 35 -13.62 14.91 22.10
C ALA A 35 -12.76 14.05 23.05
N LEU A 36 -12.21 12.94 22.56
CA LEU A 36 -11.36 12.04 23.34
C LEU A 36 -10.06 12.74 23.78
N VAL A 37 -9.37 13.41 22.84
CA VAL A 37 -8.12 14.14 23.17
C VAL A 37 -8.39 15.24 24.18
N GLY A 38 -9.46 16.02 24.02
CA GLY A 38 -9.84 17.09 24.96
C GLY A 38 -10.22 16.58 26.34
N ALA A 39 -10.70 15.34 26.46
CA ALA A 39 -10.99 14.67 27.71
C ALA A 39 -9.76 13.94 28.31
N GLY A 40 -8.60 14.01 27.66
CA GLY A 40 -7.36 13.38 28.12
C GLY A 40 -7.20 11.91 27.71
N HIS A 41 -8.10 11.37 26.91
CA HIS A 41 -8.02 10.01 26.37
C HIS A 41 -7.13 9.96 25.12
N LEU A 42 -5.82 9.86 25.30
CA LEU A 42 -4.82 9.93 24.24
C LEU A 42 -4.64 8.59 23.49
N SER A 43 -4.93 7.46 24.14
CA SER A 43 -4.90 6.11 23.56
C SER A 43 -6.25 5.76 22.93
N GLN A 44 -6.26 5.22 21.71
CA GLN A 44 -7.49 4.93 20.93
C GLN A 44 -7.50 3.54 20.30
N ARG A 45 -6.35 2.94 20.01
CA ARG A 45 -6.24 1.59 19.46
C ARG A 45 -5.06 0.81 20.02
N LYS A 46 -5.12 -0.51 19.93
CA LYS A 46 -4.01 -1.41 20.22
C LYS A 46 -3.17 -1.65 18.96
N GLY A 47 -1.86 -1.68 19.12
CA GLY A 47 -0.91 -2.05 18.10
C GLY A 47 -0.72 -3.56 17.99
N ARG A 48 -0.05 -4.02 16.92
CA ARG A 48 0.27 -5.44 16.69
C ARG A 48 1.10 -6.06 17.82
N LEU A 49 2.01 -5.31 18.39
CA LEU A 49 2.93 -5.74 19.46
C LEU A 49 2.42 -5.38 20.88
N GLY A 50 1.13 -5.05 21.03
CA GLY A 50 0.54 -4.74 22.34
C GLY A 50 0.62 -3.28 22.77
N GLY A 51 1.45 -2.45 22.15
CA GLY A 51 1.49 -0.99 22.42
C GLY A 51 0.18 -0.29 22.05
N THR A 52 -0.02 0.90 22.57
CA THR A 52 -1.21 1.71 22.28
C THR A 52 -0.87 2.89 21.39
N HIS A 53 -1.83 3.28 20.55
CA HIS A 53 -1.72 4.38 19.62
C HIS A 53 -2.93 5.30 19.72
N GLY A 54 -2.79 6.53 19.24
CA GLY A 54 -3.87 7.51 19.33
C GLY A 54 -3.87 8.52 18.19
N HIS A 55 -4.46 9.67 18.45
CA HIS A 55 -4.58 10.73 17.48
C HIS A 55 -3.21 11.21 16.99
N TYR A 56 -2.93 11.12 15.67
CA TYR A 56 -1.64 11.49 15.10
C TYR A 56 -1.79 12.56 14.01
N CYS A 57 -2.36 12.25 12.83
CA CYS A 57 -2.37 13.20 11.71
C CYS A 57 -3.57 14.17 11.70
N GLY A 58 -4.68 13.85 12.35
CA GLY A 58 -5.90 14.67 12.37
C GLY A 58 -6.58 14.87 11.01
N MET A 59 -6.22 14.08 9.98
CA MET A 59 -6.69 14.25 8.60
C MET A 59 -7.09 12.94 7.91
N GLY A 60 -7.28 11.86 8.67
CA GLY A 60 -7.76 10.58 8.15
C GLY A 60 -6.76 9.76 7.35
N ALA A 61 -5.48 10.15 7.26
CA ALA A 61 -4.48 9.50 6.39
C ALA A 61 -3.66 8.40 7.08
N CYS A 62 -3.45 8.46 8.40
CA CYS A 62 -2.55 7.57 9.14
C CYS A 62 -3.22 6.33 9.72
N PHE A 63 -4.53 6.36 9.97
CA PHE A 63 -5.30 5.28 10.62
C PHE A 63 -4.82 4.95 12.05
N GLU A 64 -4.23 5.92 12.76
CA GLU A 64 -3.78 5.73 14.14
C GLU A 64 -4.90 5.93 15.16
N CYS A 65 -5.89 6.77 14.86
CA CYS A 65 -7.01 7.14 15.72
C CYS A 65 -8.23 6.20 15.55
N LEU A 66 -8.01 4.92 15.28
CA LEU A 66 -9.12 3.99 15.12
C LEU A 66 -9.79 3.68 16.46
N VAL A 67 -11.12 3.60 16.41
CA VAL A 67 -11.98 3.21 17.52
C VAL A 67 -13.06 2.23 17.03
N THR A 68 -13.71 1.56 17.97
CA THR A 68 -14.96 0.81 17.74
C THR A 68 -16.13 1.64 18.22
N VAL A 69 -17.11 1.92 17.37
CA VAL A 69 -18.28 2.76 17.67
C VAL A 69 -19.54 1.94 17.47
N ASP A 70 -20.35 1.79 18.51
CA ASP A 70 -21.60 1.03 18.48
C ASP A 70 -21.44 -0.37 17.84
N GLY A 71 -20.33 -1.05 18.19
CA GLY A 71 -19.97 -2.34 17.63
C GLY A 71 -19.23 -2.28 16.28
N ARG A 72 -19.26 -1.18 15.53
CA ARG A 72 -18.57 -1.05 14.25
C ARG A 72 -17.08 -0.76 14.46
N SER A 73 -16.22 -1.68 14.09
CA SER A 73 -14.77 -1.56 14.19
C SER A 73 -14.15 -0.69 13.09
N GLY A 74 -12.92 -0.22 13.32
CA GLY A 74 -12.13 0.47 12.30
C GLY A 74 -12.60 1.87 11.95
N VAL A 75 -13.34 2.54 12.84
CA VAL A 75 -13.83 3.90 12.66
C VAL A 75 -12.72 4.91 12.94
N ARG A 76 -12.45 5.82 12.00
CA ARG A 76 -11.44 6.89 12.16
C ARG A 76 -11.97 7.99 13.06
N ALA A 77 -11.59 8.02 14.31
CA ALA A 77 -12.08 8.99 15.29
C ALA A 77 -11.84 10.46 14.87
N CYS A 78 -10.73 10.77 14.18
CA CYS A 78 -10.45 12.12 13.70
C CYS A 78 -11.38 12.61 12.56
N MET A 79 -12.12 11.70 11.91
CA MET A 79 -13.01 12.02 10.79
C MET A 79 -14.49 11.84 11.14
N THR A 80 -14.81 11.18 12.24
CA THR A 80 -16.19 10.80 12.60
C THR A 80 -16.76 11.78 13.61
N PRO A 81 -17.89 12.45 13.32
CA PRO A 81 -18.59 13.29 14.26
C PRO A 81 -19.07 12.50 15.48
N VAL A 82 -18.97 13.11 16.65
CA VAL A 82 -19.55 12.54 17.86
C VAL A 82 -21.06 12.72 17.87
N GLN A 83 -21.79 11.71 18.37
CA GLN A 83 -23.23 11.74 18.51
C GLN A 83 -23.66 11.41 19.94
N GLN A 84 -24.85 11.88 20.31
CA GLN A 84 -25.40 11.63 21.65
C GLN A 84 -25.62 10.12 21.87
N GLY A 85 -25.10 9.62 23.01
CA GLY A 85 -25.32 8.25 23.45
C GLY A 85 -24.45 7.16 22.82
N GLN A 86 -23.55 7.52 21.88
CA GLN A 86 -22.66 6.54 21.24
C GLN A 86 -21.83 5.75 22.29
N SER A 87 -21.62 4.48 22.00
CA SER A 87 -20.68 3.64 22.74
C SER A 87 -19.39 3.48 21.97
N VAL A 88 -18.31 4.03 22.49
CA VAL A 88 -16.98 4.03 21.86
C VAL A 88 -16.02 3.20 22.69
N LYS A 89 -15.24 2.34 22.03
CA LYS A 89 -14.23 1.49 22.66
C LYS A 89 -12.91 1.59 21.91
N HIS A 90 -11.82 1.22 22.56
CA HIS A 90 -10.54 0.98 21.88
C HIS A 90 -10.73 0.06 20.68
N HIS A 91 -10.08 0.38 19.58
CA HIS A 91 -10.03 -0.55 18.46
C HIS A 91 -8.98 -1.63 18.76
N PRO A 92 -9.33 -2.93 18.76
CA PRO A 92 -8.36 -4.01 18.88
C PRO A 92 -7.50 -4.08 17.60
N TYR A 93 -6.35 -4.72 17.65
CA TYR A 93 -5.54 -4.94 16.46
C TYR A 93 -6.29 -5.80 15.42
N LYS A 94 -6.94 -6.87 15.88
CA LYS A 94 -7.81 -7.73 15.05
C LYS A 94 -9.26 -7.29 15.19
N THR A 95 -9.93 -7.14 14.07
CA THR A 95 -11.37 -6.81 14.05
C THR A 95 -12.19 -7.98 14.58
N ALA A 96 -13.02 -7.74 15.60
CA ALA A 96 -13.94 -8.72 16.13
C ALA A 96 -15.19 -8.83 15.25
N PHE A 97 -15.75 -10.03 15.14
CA PHE A 97 -17.03 -10.29 14.47
C PHE A 97 -18.16 -10.35 15.47
N TYR A 98 -19.30 -9.79 15.09
CA TYR A 98 -20.54 -9.91 15.84
C TYR A 98 -21.40 -10.99 15.17
N ALA A 99 -21.72 -12.06 15.89
CA ALA A 99 -22.36 -13.26 15.36
C ALA A 99 -23.74 -12.99 14.70
N ASP A 100 -24.53 -12.07 15.26
CA ASP A 100 -25.87 -11.79 14.75
C ASP A 100 -25.90 -11.01 13.42
N ALA A 101 -24.86 -10.26 13.10
CA ALA A 101 -24.78 -9.51 11.84
C ALA A 101 -24.21 -10.34 10.67
N SER A 102 -23.79 -11.58 10.92
CA SER A 102 -22.94 -12.34 10.01
C SER A 102 -23.67 -13.29 9.07
N ARG A 103 -24.95 -13.59 9.30
CA ARG A 103 -25.66 -14.63 8.54
C ARG A 103 -26.54 -14.12 7.41
N HIS A 104 -26.91 -12.83 7.42
CA HIS A 104 -27.73 -12.26 6.36
C HIS A 104 -26.89 -11.72 5.22
N GLN A 105 -27.14 -12.20 4.02
CA GLN A 105 -26.63 -11.61 2.79
C GLN A 105 -27.18 -10.17 2.66
N SER A 106 -26.32 -9.24 2.32
CA SER A 106 -26.79 -7.96 1.78
C SER A 106 -27.44 -8.22 0.42
N ASP A 107 -28.52 -7.52 0.10
CA ASP A 107 -29.17 -7.60 -1.21
C ASP A 107 -28.13 -7.47 -2.32
N PRO A 108 -28.15 -8.35 -3.33
CA PRO A 108 -27.17 -8.30 -4.42
C PRO A 108 -27.29 -6.96 -5.15
N LYS A 109 -26.18 -6.25 -5.27
CA LYS A 109 -26.10 -5.06 -6.11
C LYS A 109 -25.80 -5.50 -7.54
N GLU A 110 -26.54 -4.98 -8.50
CA GLU A 110 -26.31 -5.26 -9.92
C GLU A 110 -25.09 -4.51 -10.47
N SER A 111 -24.85 -3.27 -9.99
CA SER A 111 -23.72 -2.44 -10.40
C SER A 111 -23.44 -1.33 -9.39
N LEU A 112 -22.27 -0.71 -9.45
CA LEU A 112 -22.03 0.56 -8.78
C LEU A 112 -22.72 1.69 -9.59
N GLU A 113 -23.25 2.67 -8.88
CA GLU A 113 -23.73 3.90 -9.48
C GLU A 113 -22.59 4.60 -10.23
N VAL A 114 -22.84 5.03 -11.46
CA VAL A 114 -21.87 5.76 -12.30
C VAL A 114 -22.32 7.19 -12.47
N VAL A 115 -21.42 8.14 -12.21
CA VAL A 115 -21.65 9.58 -12.34
C VAL A 115 -20.67 10.14 -13.36
N ALA A 116 -21.16 10.58 -14.50
CA ALA A 116 -20.36 11.28 -15.50
C ALA A 116 -20.21 12.77 -15.15
N VAL A 117 -19.02 13.31 -15.37
CA VAL A 117 -18.72 14.74 -15.18
C VAL A 117 -17.58 15.17 -16.11
N GLU A 118 -17.53 16.45 -16.50
CA GLU A 118 -16.43 16.89 -17.36
C GLU A 118 -15.14 17.05 -16.55
N VAL A 119 -15.19 17.75 -15.41
CA VAL A 119 -14.01 17.98 -14.58
C VAL A 119 -14.26 17.48 -13.16
N LEU A 120 -13.48 16.50 -12.72
CA LEU A 120 -13.43 16.05 -11.34
C LEU A 120 -12.26 16.72 -10.63
N VAL A 121 -12.53 17.41 -9.53
CA VAL A 121 -11.49 17.97 -8.65
C VAL A 121 -11.41 17.13 -7.37
N VAL A 122 -10.27 16.54 -7.10
CA VAL A 122 -10.03 15.72 -5.91
C VAL A 122 -9.26 16.52 -4.87
N GLY A 123 -9.95 16.96 -3.83
CA GLY A 123 -9.41 17.73 -2.71
C GLY A 123 -9.90 19.19 -2.70
N GLY A 124 -10.58 19.59 -1.62
CA GLY A 124 -11.16 20.92 -1.41
C GLY A 124 -10.26 21.88 -0.64
N GLY A 125 -8.93 21.76 -0.81
CA GLY A 125 -7.95 22.72 -0.30
C GLY A 125 -7.82 23.97 -1.20
N PRO A 126 -6.86 24.90 -0.90
CA PRO A 126 -6.70 26.13 -1.68
C PRO A 126 -6.59 25.88 -3.19
N ALA A 127 -5.81 24.88 -3.60
CA ALA A 127 -5.64 24.54 -5.02
C ALA A 127 -6.95 24.04 -5.64
N GLY A 128 -7.63 23.09 -4.98
CA GLY A 128 -8.85 22.51 -5.52
C GLY A 128 -10.03 23.48 -5.56
N LEU A 129 -10.19 24.33 -4.54
CA LEU A 129 -11.21 25.39 -4.54
C LEU A 129 -11.02 26.32 -5.74
N GLN A 130 -9.80 26.80 -5.94
CA GLN A 130 -9.52 27.73 -7.04
C GLN A 130 -9.58 27.03 -8.41
N ALA A 131 -9.18 25.76 -8.49
CA ALA A 131 -9.28 24.97 -9.72
C ALA A 131 -10.76 24.78 -10.14
N ALA A 132 -11.61 24.43 -9.17
CA ALA A 132 -13.04 24.27 -9.42
C ALA A 132 -13.70 25.58 -9.92
N LEU A 133 -13.40 26.70 -9.26
CA LEU A 133 -13.86 28.01 -9.68
C LEU A 133 -13.40 28.39 -11.09
N SER A 134 -12.13 28.16 -11.41
CA SER A 134 -11.56 28.48 -12.72
C SER A 134 -12.15 27.63 -13.84
N ALA A 135 -12.31 26.32 -13.60
CA ALA A 135 -12.92 25.42 -14.58
C ALA A 135 -14.40 25.77 -14.80
N ARG A 136 -15.16 26.07 -13.74
CA ARG A 136 -16.57 26.49 -13.84
C ARG A 136 -16.74 27.82 -14.53
N LYS A 137 -15.84 28.76 -14.25
CA LYS A 137 -15.85 30.08 -14.93
C LYS A 137 -15.66 29.94 -16.43
N ALA A 138 -14.87 28.98 -16.88
CA ALA A 138 -14.71 28.68 -18.30
C ALA A 138 -15.91 27.93 -18.92
N GLY A 139 -16.89 27.50 -18.12
CA GLY A 139 -18.13 26.86 -18.56
C GLY A 139 -18.24 25.36 -18.29
N ALA A 140 -17.18 24.72 -17.85
CA ALA A 140 -17.18 23.27 -17.62
C ALA A 140 -18.08 22.85 -16.45
N SER A 141 -18.70 21.69 -16.54
CA SER A 141 -19.37 21.05 -15.40
C SER A 141 -18.33 20.48 -14.43
N VAL A 142 -18.44 20.83 -13.14
CA VAL A 142 -17.43 20.50 -12.15
C VAL A 142 -18.02 19.75 -10.97
N LEU A 143 -17.39 18.65 -10.59
CA LEU A 143 -17.59 17.97 -9.31
C LEU A 143 -16.33 18.12 -8.45
N LEU A 144 -16.49 18.70 -7.26
CA LEU A 144 -15.42 18.75 -6.26
C LEU A 144 -15.71 17.74 -5.16
N VAL A 145 -14.74 16.87 -4.88
CA VAL A 145 -14.83 15.87 -3.81
C VAL A 145 -13.78 16.12 -2.72
N ASP A 146 -14.20 16.04 -1.45
CA ASP A 146 -13.30 16.15 -0.30
C ASP A 146 -13.69 15.16 0.79
N GLU A 147 -12.70 14.54 1.39
CA GLU A 147 -12.88 13.55 2.47
C GLU A 147 -13.36 14.18 3.78
N ARG A 148 -13.20 15.48 3.95
CA ARG A 148 -13.55 16.21 5.17
C ARG A 148 -14.96 16.78 5.08
N ALA A 149 -15.55 16.99 6.25
CA ALA A 149 -16.86 17.65 6.39
C ALA A 149 -16.82 19.15 5.99
N SER A 150 -15.67 19.78 6.12
CA SER A 150 -15.47 21.19 5.80
C SER A 150 -14.39 21.36 4.75
N LEU A 151 -14.68 22.13 3.70
CA LEU A 151 -13.71 22.55 2.70
C LEU A 151 -12.68 23.54 3.28
N GLY A 152 -11.62 23.86 2.54
CA GLY A 152 -10.52 24.75 2.92
C GLY A 152 -9.20 24.03 3.14
N GLY A 153 -9.21 22.70 3.19
CA GLY A 153 -8.00 21.87 3.32
C GLY A 153 -7.23 22.14 4.60
N GLN A 154 -5.91 22.01 4.57
CA GLN A 154 -5.05 22.17 5.74
C GLN A 154 -4.71 23.62 6.05
N TYR A 155 -4.79 24.51 5.06
CA TYR A 155 -4.47 25.93 5.27
C TYR A 155 -5.69 26.76 5.68
N PHE A 156 -6.80 26.68 4.96
CA PHE A 156 -8.02 27.42 5.26
C PHE A 156 -8.97 26.64 6.18
N LYS A 157 -8.43 25.97 7.19
CA LYS A 157 -9.21 25.20 8.16
C LYS A 157 -10.39 26.03 8.69
N GLN A 158 -11.61 25.54 8.51
CA GLN A 158 -12.82 26.16 9.01
C GLN A 158 -13.18 25.64 10.40
N LEU A 159 -13.91 26.44 11.15
CA LEU A 159 -14.57 25.97 12.38
C LEU A 159 -15.58 24.88 12.03
N SER A 160 -15.67 23.87 12.88
CA SER A 160 -16.77 22.92 12.81
C SER A 160 -18.11 23.64 13.10
N SER A 161 -19.21 23.03 12.65
CA SER A 161 -20.57 23.55 12.89
C SER A 161 -20.92 23.77 14.35
N ALA A 162 -20.17 23.13 15.28
CA ALA A 162 -20.31 23.31 16.72
C ALA A 162 -20.00 24.73 17.20
N TYR A 163 -19.24 25.50 16.44
CA TYR A 163 -18.68 26.75 16.89
C TYR A 163 -19.01 27.89 15.92
N SER A 164 -19.50 28.96 16.46
CA SER A 164 -19.70 30.25 15.75
C SER A 164 -19.12 31.39 16.55
N THR A 165 -18.70 32.44 15.88
CA THR A 165 -18.36 33.69 16.54
C THR A 165 -19.63 34.47 16.87
N LYS A 166 -19.58 35.36 17.86
CA LYS A 166 -20.74 36.18 18.26
C LYS A 166 -21.31 37.07 17.15
N ASP A 167 -20.46 37.51 16.24
CA ASP A 167 -20.78 38.38 15.11
C ASP A 167 -20.89 37.64 13.78
N GLY A 168 -20.83 36.28 13.81
CA GLY A 168 -20.87 35.43 12.61
C GLY A 168 -19.65 35.52 11.70
N LYS A 169 -18.64 36.35 12.05
CA LYS A 169 -17.40 36.46 11.28
C LYS A 169 -16.44 35.29 11.59
N ALA A 170 -15.53 35.01 10.66
CA ALA A 170 -14.46 34.04 10.94
C ALA A 170 -13.51 34.56 12.01
N PRO A 171 -12.95 33.69 12.87
CA PRO A 171 -12.07 34.06 13.97
C PRO A 171 -10.81 34.85 13.57
N ASP A 172 -10.32 34.59 12.35
CA ASP A 172 -9.11 35.22 11.83
C ASP A 172 -9.20 35.41 10.29
N LYS A 173 -8.29 36.25 9.78
CA LYS A 173 -8.22 36.59 8.34
C LYS A 173 -7.97 35.37 7.43
N GLN A 174 -7.29 34.34 7.91
CA GLN A 174 -7.00 33.12 7.14
C GLN A 174 -8.26 32.26 6.97
N MET A 175 -9.03 32.08 8.03
CA MET A 175 -10.33 31.43 7.97
C MET A 175 -11.32 32.21 7.10
N GLN A 176 -11.32 33.56 7.24
CA GLN A 176 -12.18 34.43 6.44
C GLN A 176 -11.89 34.28 4.94
N ALA A 177 -10.62 34.31 4.53
CA ALA A 177 -10.24 34.11 3.13
C ALA A 177 -10.68 32.74 2.59
N GLY A 178 -10.59 31.69 3.40
CA GLY A 178 -11.11 30.36 3.05
C GLY A 178 -12.64 30.35 2.91
N ARG A 179 -13.35 31.00 3.82
CA ARG A 179 -14.82 31.13 3.78
C ARG A 179 -15.28 31.85 2.51
N THR A 180 -14.64 32.95 2.17
CA THR A 180 -14.94 33.70 0.92
C THR A 180 -14.86 32.79 -0.30
N LEU A 181 -13.78 32.01 -0.45
CA LEU A 181 -13.64 31.05 -1.57
C LEU A 181 -14.71 29.95 -1.56
N ILE A 182 -15.08 29.47 -0.38
CA ILE A 182 -16.13 28.43 -0.24
C ILE A 182 -17.50 29.00 -0.59
N ASP A 183 -17.78 30.26 -0.22
CA ASP A 183 -19.03 30.94 -0.55
C ASP A 183 -19.10 31.24 -2.05
N GLU A 184 -18.00 31.67 -2.70
CA GLU A 184 -17.88 31.81 -4.14
C GLU A 184 -18.15 30.48 -4.87
N LEU A 185 -17.65 29.36 -4.35
CA LEU A 185 -17.90 28.04 -4.92
C LEU A 185 -19.37 27.64 -4.85
N ALA A 186 -20.04 27.96 -3.74
CA ALA A 186 -21.47 27.74 -3.58
C ALA A 186 -22.31 28.62 -4.54
N ALA A 187 -21.89 29.89 -4.71
CA ALA A 187 -22.56 30.82 -5.65
C ALA A 187 -22.35 30.45 -7.13
N ALA A 188 -21.26 29.72 -7.46
CA ALA A 188 -20.94 29.28 -8.82
C ALA A 188 -21.65 27.99 -9.25
N ASP A 189 -22.59 27.46 -8.46
CA ASP A 189 -23.31 26.21 -8.74
C ASP A 189 -22.37 25.03 -9.04
N ILE A 190 -21.30 24.86 -8.22
CA ILE A 190 -20.38 23.76 -8.31
C ILE A 190 -20.86 22.64 -7.39
N LYS A 191 -21.02 21.42 -7.94
CA LYS A 191 -21.41 20.25 -7.17
C LYS A 191 -20.29 19.88 -6.19
N GLN A 192 -20.59 19.85 -4.90
CA GLN A 192 -19.63 19.59 -3.82
C GLN A 192 -20.01 18.30 -3.09
N TRP A 193 -19.12 17.33 -3.05
CA TRP A 193 -19.27 16.13 -2.24
C TRP A 193 -18.25 16.14 -1.11
N ARG A 194 -18.73 16.43 0.09
CA ARG A 194 -17.95 16.39 1.34
C ARG A 194 -18.15 15.04 2.03
N ASN A 195 -17.30 14.73 3.01
CA ASN A 195 -17.26 13.39 3.64
C ASN A 195 -17.14 12.26 2.60
N THR A 196 -16.45 12.53 1.51
CA THR A 196 -16.40 11.67 0.34
C THR A 196 -14.96 11.19 0.12
N LEU A 197 -14.74 9.89 0.27
CA LEU A 197 -13.44 9.25 0.15
C LEU A 197 -13.20 8.78 -1.29
N VAL A 198 -12.12 9.20 -1.91
CA VAL A 198 -11.59 8.53 -3.12
C VAL A 198 -10.80 7.31 -2.66
N TRP A 199 -11.31 6.11 -2.97
CA TRP A 199 -10.69 4.86 -2.55
C TRP A 199 -9.87 4.19 -3.66
N GLY A 200 -10.16 4.48 -4.94
CA GLY A 200 -9.48 3.84 -6.05
C GLY A 200 -9.50 4.66 -7.33
N VAL A 201 -8.56 4.39 -8.20
CA VAL A 201 -8.49 4.99 -9.53
C VAL A 201 -8.14 3.92 -10.54
N PHE A 202 -8.85 3.90 -11.67
CA PHE A 202 -8.69 2.93 -12.75
C PHE A 202 -8.59 3.68 -14.07
N ARG A 203 -7.71 3.23 -14.93
CA ARG A 203 -7.58 3.70 -16.29
C ARG A 203 -7.92 2.52 -17.20
N GLU A 204 -9.06 2.59 -17.83
CA GLU A 204 -9.57 1.54 -18.73
C GLU A 204 -8.94 1.64 -20.12
N GLU A 205 -9.35 0.76 -21.03
CA GLU A 205 -8.99 0.86 -22.43
C GLU A 205 -9.49 2.19 -23.02
N HIS A 206 -8.78 2.75 -23.98
CA HIS A 206 -9.06 4.07 -24.58
C HIS A 206 -8.92 5.27 -23.60
N ASP A 207 -8.11 5.12 -22.56
CA ASP A 207 -7.79 6.19 -21.61
C ASP A 207 -8.96 6.76 -20.81
N GLN A 208 -10.05 6.03 -20.69
CA GLN A 208 -11.17 6.38 -19.84
C GLN A 208 -10.79 6.24 -18.36
N PHE A 209 -11.06 7.29 -17.58
CA PHE A 209 -10.84 7.29 -16.15
C PHE A 209 -12.10 6.83 -15.40
N ARG A 210 -11.91 5.91 -14.46
CA ARG A 210 -12.95 5.49 -13.50
C ARG A 210 -12.43 5.71 -12.10
N ILE A 211 -13.02 6.64 -11.39
CA ILE A 211 -12.60 7.06 -10.05
C ILE A 211 -13.58 6.51 -9.02
N GLY A 212 -13.08 5.57 -8.21
CA GLY A 212 -13.85 4.95 -7.14
C GLY A 212 -14.00 5.87 -5.92
N ILE A 213 -15.24 6.10 -5.52
CA ILE A 213 -15.60 7.00 -4.42
C ILE A 213 -16.45 6.25 -3.39
N GLU A 214 -16.23 6.50 -2.10
CA GLU A 214 -17.13 6.10 -1.01
C GLU A 214 -17.80 7.35 -0.42
N ARG A 215 -19.12 7.34 -0.41
CA ARG A 215 -19.93 8.39 0.21
C ARG A 215 -21.08 7.76 1.00
N ASP A 216 -21.25 8.18 2.24
CA ASP A 216 -22.31 7.68 3.14
C ASP A 216 -22.34 6.14 3.24
N GLY A 217 -21.15 5.50 3.19
CA GLY A 217 -20.99 4.04 3.24
C GLY A 217 -21.30 3.30 1.94
N LYS A 218 -21.63 4.02 0.85
CA LYS A 218 -21.87 3.46 -0.48
C LYS A 218 -20.70 3.75 -1.40
N ALA A 219 -20.25 2.75 -2.14
CA ALA A 219 -19.29 2.94 -3.23
C ALA A 219 -20.03 3.34 -4.51
N LEU A 220 -19.40 4.20 -5.29
CA LEU A 220 -19.85 4.64 -6.62
C LEU A 220 -18.62 4.95 -7.50
N ILE A 221 -18.83 5.10 -8.78
CA ILE A 221 -17.81 5.42 -9.78
C ILE A 221 -18.10 6.80 -10.37
N VAL A 222 -17.07 7.63 -10.46
CA VAL A 222 -17.11 8.87 -11.24
C VAL A 222 -16.29 8.67 -12.52
N GLU A 223 -16.88 9.01 -13.65
CA GLU A 223 -16.24 8.98 -14.97
C GLU A 223 -16.04 10.43 -15.47
N PRO A 224 -14.87 11.03 -15.21
CA PRO A 224 -14.56 12.37 -15.66
C PRO A 224 -13.87 12.38 -17.03
N LYS A 225 -14.04 13.48 -17.81
CA LYS A 225 -13.20 13.76 -18.97
C LYS A 225 -11.81 14.27 -18.54
N ALA A 226 -11.76 15.03 -17.44
CA ALA A 226 -10.53 15.56 -16.86
C ALA A 226 -10.51 15.39 -15.33
N VAL A 227 -9.34 15.05 -14.78
CA VAL A 227 -9.11 14.88 -13.32
C VAL A 227 -8.08 15.89 -12.84
N ILE A 228 -8.46 16.72 -11.87
CA ILE A 228 -7.53 17.63 -11.18
C ILE A 228 -7.19 17.06 -9.81
N ILE A 229 -5.94 16.63 -9.61
CA ILE A 229 -5.43 16.09 -8.36
C ILE A 229 -4.95 17.25 -7.48
N ALA A 230 -5.71 17.58 -6.46
CA ALA A 230 -5.44 18.64 -5.50
C ALA A 230 -5.40 18.12 -4.05
N THR A 231 -4.97 16.89 -3.86
CA THR A 231 -4.97 16.14 -2.59
C THR A 231 -3.99 16.68 -1.54
N GLY A 232 -3.10 17.59 -1.95
CA GLY A 232 -2.14 18.23 -1.05
C GLY A 232 -1.02 17.32 -0.59
N ALA A 233 -0.56 17.55 0.64
CA ALA A 233 0.58 16.86 1.25
C ALA A 233 0.24 16.36 2.65
N THR A 234 1.01 15.39 3.12
CA THR A 234 1.05 14.94 4.52
C THR A 234 2.34 15.41 5.17
N GLU A 235 2.30 15.63 6.48
CA GLU A 235 3.52 15.88 7.23
C GLU A 235 4.40 14.63 7.22
N ARG A 236 5.68 14.86 7.00
CA ARG A 236 6.67 13.80 6.97
C ARG A 236 6.95 13.29 8.38
N PRO A 237 7.00 11.96 8.59
CA PRO A 237 7.42 11.40 9.86
C PRO A 237 8.89 11.72 10.15
N TYR A 238 9.19 11.89 11.42
CA TYR A 238 10.54 11.92 11.94
C TYR A 238 10.66 10.85 13.03
N PRO A 239 11.01 9.61 12.65
CA PRO A 239 11.11 8.51 13.59
C PRO A 239 12.28 8.70 14.53
N VAL A 240 11.98 8.81 15.82
CA VAL A 240 12.93 8.79 16.92
C VAL A 240 12.41 7.85 18.00
N PRO A 241 13.21 7.35 18.93
CA PRO A 241 12.71 6.56 20.04
C PRO A 241 11.50 7.22 20.70
N GLY A 242 10.40 6.46 20.90
CA GLY A 242 9.18 6.94 21.55
C GLY A 242 8.21 7.78 20.71
N TRP A 243 8.50 8.07 19.43
CA TRP A 243 7.59 8.88 18.57
C TRP A 243 6.21 8.26 18.35
N THR A 244 6.02 6.98 18.69
CA THR A 244 4.75 6.26 18.58
C THR A 244 3.86 6.38 19.83
N LEU A 245 4.36 6.93 20.92
CA LEU A 245 3.61 7.08 22.17
C LEU A 245 2.32 7.91 21.97
N PRO A 246 1.23 7.56 22.65
CA PRO A 246 0.06 8.41 22.76
C PRO A 246 0.41 9.82 23.27
N GLY A 247 -0.17 10.86 22.66
CA GLY A 247 0.20 12.25 22.89
C GLY A 247 1.21 12.81 21.90
N VAL A 248 1.88 11.97 21.11
CA VAL A 248 2.68 12.41 19.97
C VAL A 248 1.81 12.51 18.72
N MET A 249 1.75 13.68 18.12
CA MET A 249 0.97 13.93 16.92
C MET A 249 1.71 14.87 15.96
N THR A 250 1.21 15.00 14.72
CA THR A 250 1.79 15.99 13.81
C THR A 250 1.39 17.41 14.23
N THR A 251 2.22 18.39 13.88
CA THR A 251 1.91 19.81 14.12
C THR A 251 0.59 20.22 13.48
N GLY A 252 0.30 19.73 12.25
CA GLY A 252 -0.98 19.97 11.57
C GLY A 252 -2.15 19.24 12.23
N GLY A 253 -1.90 18.09 12.89
CA GLY A 253 -2.86 17.41 13.74
C GLY A 253 -3.26 18.25 14.95
N LEU A 254 -2.28 18.81 15.68
CA LEU A 254 -2.52 19.79 16.76
C LEU A 254 -3.32 21.00 16.25
N GLN A 255 -2.91 21.57 15.13
CA GLN A 255 -3.60 22.71 14.54
C GLN A 255 -5.05 22.37 14.17
N THR A 256 -5.33 21.17 13.70
CA THR A 256 -6.70 20.76 13.36
C THR A 256 -7.59 20.71 14.61
N LEU A 257 -7.09 20.11 15.71
CA LEU A 257 -7.79 20.10 16.98
C LEU A 257 -8.12 21.51 17.44
N LEU A 258 -7.13 22.39 17.39
CA LEU A 258 -7.26 23.77 17.87
C LEU A 258 -8.19 24.62 16.97
N ARG A 259 -7.92 24.68 15.68
CA ARG A 259 -8.62 25.58 14.75
C ARG A 259 -10.03 25.13 14.44
N SER A 260 -10.22 23.83 14.15
CA SER A 260 -11.52 23.32 13.74
C SER A 260 -12.42 22.94 14.92
N TYR A 261 -11.83 22.37 15.98
CA TYR A 261 -12.62 21.81 17.07
C TYR A 261 -12.44 22.50 18.42
N ARG A 262 -11.69 23.60 18.46
CA ARG A 262 -11.41 24.37 19.69
C ARG A 262 -11.01 23.49 20.87
N THR A 263 -10.16 22.53 20.60
CA THR A 263 -9.68 21.52 21.53
C THR A 263 -8.17 21.43 21.45
N ALA A 264 -7.52 21.15 22.57
CA ALA A 264 -6.11 20.84 22.64
C ALA A 264 -5.88 19.61 23.55
N PRO A 265 -4.77 18.87 23.37
CA PRO A 265 -4.36 17.88 24.35
C PRO A 265 -4.01 18.55 25.69
N PRO A 266 -3.99 17.79 26.82
CA PRO A 266 -3.48 18.32 28.09
C PRO A 266 -2.07 18.90 27.91
N GLY A 267 -1.81 20.09 28.44
CA GLY A 267 -0.49 20.70 28.44
C GLY A 267 0.41 20.20 29.58
N PRO A 268 1.74 20.49 29.56
CA PRO A 268 2.47 21.34 28.58
C PRO A 268 2.67 20.67 27.21
N VAL A 269 2.61 21.44 26.13
CA VAL A 269 2.79 20.98 24.73
C VAL A 269 4.14 21.46 24.19
N LEU A 270 4.93 20.58 23.61
CA LEU A 270 6.12 20.93 22.85
C LEU A 270 5.82 20.84 21.33
N VAL A 271 6.24 21.87 20.57
CA VAL A 271 6.17 21.84 19.11
C VAL A 271 7.57 21.76 18.53
N ALA A 272 7.85 20.73 17.72
CA ALA A 272 9.21 20.49 17.24
C ALA A 272 9.23 20.16 15.74
N GLY A 273 10.27 20.61 15.05
CA GLY A 273 10.43 20.26 13.65
C GLY A 273 11.30 21.22 12.85
N ASN A 274 10.86 21.49 11.61
CA ASN A 274 11.52 22.41 10.72
C ASN A 274 10.46 23.17 9.91
N GLY A 275 10.51 24.49 10.00
CA GLY A 275 9.70 25.36 9.16
C GLY A 275 8.66 26.23 9.92
N PRO A 276 8.07 27.21 9.20
CA PRO A 276 7.26 28.27 9.81
C PRO A 276 5.93 27.79 10.41
N LEU A 277 5.42 26.61 10.03
CA LEU A 277 4.18 26.05 10.58
C LEU A 277 4.31 25.81 12.09
N ASN A 278 5.47 25.38 12.57
CA ASN A 278 5.70 25.12 13.98
C ASN A 278 5.57 26.38 14.83
N LEU A 279 6.11 27.50 14.35
CA LEU A 279 5.99 28.81 15.00
C LEU A 279 4.53 29.29 15.03
N GLN A 280 3.80 29.13 13.91
CA GLN A 280 2.39 29.48 13.81
C GLN A 280 1.55 28.70 14.82
N VAL A 281 1.71 27.37 14.86
CA VAL A 281 0.88 26.49 15.71
C VAL A 281 1.20 26.73 17.19
N ALA A 282 2.47 26.92 17.52
CA ALA A 282 2.85 27.26 18.90
C ALA A 282 2.24 28.61 19.35
N ALA A 283 2.27 29.64 18.48
CA ALA A 283 1.63 30.93 18.78
C ALA A 283 0.10 30.80 18.93
N GLU A 284 -0.55 30.02 18.04
CA GLU A 284 -2.00 29.75 18.11
C GLU A 284 -2.37 29.00 19.42
N LEU A 285 -1.54 28.07 19.89
CA LEU A 285 -1.72 27.37 21.17
C LEU A 285 -1.63 28.35 22.34
N VAL A 286 -0.62 29.26 22.36
CA VAL A 286 -0.46 30.30 23.38
C VAL A 286 -1.68 31.25 23.40
N GLU A 287 -2.12 31.73 22.24
CA GLU A 287 -3.29 32.58 22.11
C GLU A 287 -4.58 31.90 22.61
N ALA A 288 -4.63 30.60 22.52
CA ALA A 288 -5.72 29.78 23.02
C ALA A 288 -5.60 29.45 24.53
N GLY A 289 -4.54 29.89 25.20
CA GLY A 289 -4.32 29.64 26.62
C GLY A 289 -3.77 28.26 26.96
N VAL A 290 -3.21 27.57 25.99
CA VAL A 290 -2.53 26.27 26.18
C VAL A 290 -1.10 26.52 26.61
N GLU A 291 -0.64 25.85 27.66
CA GLU A 291 0.75 25.89 28.08
C GLU A 291 1.66 25.26 27.03
N VAL A 292 2.58 26.06 26.46
CA VAL A 292 3.57 25.63 25.46
C VAL A 292 4.94 25.57 26.13
N ALA A 293 5.49 24.36 26.26
CA ALA A 293 6.78 24.12 26.93
C ALA A 293 7.97 24.65 26.10
N GLY A 294 7.78 24.83 24.80
CA GLY A 294 8.79 25.36 23.89
C GLY A 294 8.54 25.06 22.44
N VAL A 295 9.31 25.72 21.59
CA VAL A 295 9.41 25.43 20.16
C VAL A 295 10.82 24.95 19.84
N VAL A 296 10.96 23.81 19.16
CA VAL A 296 12.25 23.26 18.72
C VAL A 296 12.33 23.39 17.21
N GLU A 297 13.32 24.14 16.73
CA GLU A 297 13.56 24.36 15.29
C GLU A 297 14.95 23.83 14.94
N SER A 298 15.02 22.93 13.94
CA SER A 298 16.29 22.32 13.54
C SER A 298 17.20 23.24 12.73
N ALA A 299 16.65 24.29 12.12
CA ALA A 299 17.43 25.33 11.49
C ALA A 299 17.94 26.37 12.52
N LYS A 300 19.09 27.01 12.23
CA LYS A 300 19.59 28.16 12.98
C LYS A 300 19.01 29.46 12.39
N LEU A 301 17.86 29.89 12.91
CA LEU A 301 17.15 31.06 12.42
C LEU A 301 17.91 32.37 12.65
N THR A 302 18.82 32.42 13.60
CA THR A 302 19.69 33.56 13.93
C THR A 302 20.93 33.67 13.07
N SER A 303 21.17 32.72 12.13
CA SER A 303 22.31 32.76 11.22
C SER A 303 22.20 33.91 10.20
N LEU A 304 23.34 34.46 9.78
CA LEU A 304 23.39 35.52 8.77
C LEU A 304 22.74 35.10 7.45
N THR A 305 22.89 33.82 7.08
CA THR A 305 22.23 33.23 5.90
C THR A 305 20.70 33.25 6.04
N ALA A 306 20.15 32.80 7.16
CA ALA A 306 18.73 32.80 7.40
C ALA A 306 18.15 34.23 7.36
N LEU A 307 18.84 35.19 7.99
CA LEU A 307 18.45 36.60 7.99
C LEU A 307 18.45 37.19 6.56
N ALA A 308 19.49 36.91 5.75
CA ALA A 308 19.56 37.36 4.38
C ALA A 308 18.43 36.76 3.51
N GLN A 309 18.11 35.47 3.66
CA GLN A 309 17.03 34.83 2.95
C GLN A 309 15.65 35.34 3.40
N THR A 310 15.46 35.62 4.69
CA THR A 310 14.26 36.30 5.20
C THR A 310 14.08 37.67 4.57
N GLY A 311 15.17 38.45 4.40
CA GLY A 311 15.17 39.72 3.70
C GLY A 311 14.77 39.58 2.22
N LYS A 312 15.23 38.51 1.53
CA LYS A 312 14.78 38.21 0.17
C LYS A 312 13.30 37.84 0.11
N ALA A 313 12.84 36.99 1.04
CA ALA A 313 11.44 36.61 1.12
C ALA A 313 10.52 37.81 1.36
N MET A 314 10.96 38.77 2.18
CA MET A 314 10.23 40.02 2.45
C MET A 314 9.98 40.87 1.19
N ARG A 315 10.91 40.85 0.20
CA ARG A 315 10.72 41.57 -1.10
C ARG A 315 9.57 40.99 -1.91
N HIS A 316 9.29 39.68 -1.79
CA HIS A 316 8.26 39.02 -2.57
C HIS A 316 6.90 38.99 -1.85
N ALA A 317 6.86 38.86 -0.52
CA ALA A 317 5.63 38.78 0.25
C ALA A 317 5.77 39.38 1.67
N PRO A 318 5.89 40.71 1.81
CA PRO A 318 6.14 41.38 3.09
C PRO A 318 5.08 41.08 4.15
N SER A 319 3.80 40.94 3.74
CA SER A 319 2.70 40.64 4.66
C SER A 319 2.82 39.25 5.30
N LEU A 320 3.38 38.25 4.59
CA LEU A 320 3.58 36.92 5.13
C LEU A 320 4.75 36.88 6.11
N ILE A 321 5.83 37.59 5.84
CA ILE A 321 6.96 37.75 6.78
C ILE A 321 6.49 38.52 8.04
N GLY A 322 5.70 39.59 7.88
CA GLY A 322 5.12 40.32 9.01
C GLY A 322 4.27 39.43 9.92
N LYS A 323 3.49 38.49 9.35
CA LYS A 323 2.79 37.47 10.15
C LYS A 323 3.74 36.58 10.94
N GLY A 324 4.82 36.08 10.30
CA GLY A 324 5.82 35.25 10.96
C GLY A 324 6.48 35.97 12.13
N LEU A 325 6.84 37.28 11.97
CA LEU A 325 7.35 38.11 13.05
C LEU A 325 6.33 38.27 14.18
N GLY A 326 5.03 38.39 13.83
CA GLY A 326 3.94 38.42 14.82
C GLY A 326 3.91 37.16 15.68
N TYR A 327 4.06 35.98 15.09
CA TYR A 327 4.12 34.73 15.86
C TYR A 327 5.31 34.68 16.81
N MET A 328 6.49 35.10 16.37
CA MET A 328 7.67 35.20 17.23
C MET A 328 7.46 36.18 18.41
N LEU A 329 6.77 37.29 18.17
CA LEU A 329 6.44 38.26 19.19
C LEU A 329 5.43 37.70 20.22
N THR A 330 4.40 36.96 19.77
CA THR A 330 3.45 36.26 20.64
C THR A 330 4.19 35.27 21.55
N LEU A 331 5.08 34.43 21.00
CA LEU A 331 5.87 33.46 21.76
C LEU A 331 6.78 34.17 22.78
N LYS A 332 7.46 35.24 22.38
CA LYS A 332 8.34 36.02 23.27
C LYS A 332 7.57 36.68 24.43
N ARG A 333 6.40 37.25 24.17
CA ARG A 333 5.55 37.84 25.20
C ARG A 333 5.05 36.81 26.21
N ALA A 334 4.77 35.61 25.75
CA ALA A 334 4.37 34.47 26.56
C ALA A 334 5.57 33.74 27.22
N GLN A 335 6.79 34.24 27.05
CA GLN A 335 8.03 33.63 27.56
C GLN A 335 8.25 32.17 27.10
N VAL A 336 7.72 31.77 25.94
CA VAL A 336 7.94 30.45 25.38
C VAL A 336 9.34 30.37 24.77
N PRO A 337 10.19 29.43 25.23
CA PRO A 337 11.55 29.28 24.70
C PRO A 337 11.51 28.74 23.27
N VAL A 338 12.38 29.29 22.41
CA VAL A 338 12.63 28.77 21.07
C VAL A 338 14.06 28.21 21.02
N PHE A 339 14.17 26.92 20.78
CA PHE A 339 15.43 26.18 20.71
C PHE A 339 15.81 26.02 19.22
N ASP A 340 16.50 26.99 18.65
CA ASP A 340 16.97 26.92 17.25
C ASP A 340 18.30 26.17 17.12
N GLY A 341 18.43 25.36 16.08
CA GLY A 341 19.55 24.43 15.88
C GLY A 341 19.46 23.18 16.75
N TYR A 342 18.30 22.84 17.28
CA TYR A 342 18.04 21.61 18.05
C TYR A 342 17.01 20.71 17.36
N ALA A 343 17.08 19.42 17.65
CA ALA A 343 16.05 18.46 17.28
C ALA A 343 15.76 17.50 18.41
N ILE A 344 14.63 16.76 18.29
CA ILE A 344 14.29 15.72 19.26
C ILE A 344 15.21 14.52 19.04
N ALA A 345 15.85 14.06 20.11
CA ALA A 345 16.64 12.83 20.13
C ALA A 345 15.83 11.63 20.60
N ALA A 346 14.95 11.83 21.59
CA ALA A 346 14.06 10.78 22.09
C ALA A 346 12.80 11.40 22.73
N ILE A 347 11.71 10.64 22.70
CA ILE A 347 10.46 10.93 23.40
C ILE A 347 10.26 9.81 24.42
N GLU A 348 10.01 10.15 25.67
CA GLU A 348 10.01 9.20 26.75
C GLU A 348 8.67 9.23 27.50
N GLY A 349 8.26 8.09 28.02
CA GLY A 349 7.05 7.85 28.79
C GLY A 349 6.69 6.38 28.72
N ASP A 350 5.80 5.95 29.59
CA ASP A 350 5.33 4.56 29.65
C ASP A 350 4.07 4.35 28.80
N SER A 351 2.93 4.85 29.22
CA SER A 351 1.65 4.71 28.50
C SER A 351 1.31 5.90 27.61
N ALA A 352 1.97 7.03 27.79
CA ALA A 352 1.86 8.26 27.03
C ALA A 352 3.15 9.07 27.16
N VAL A 353 3.28 10.12 26.36
CA VAL A 353 4.45 11.00 26.45
C VAL A 353 4.52 11.74 27.78
N GLU A 354 5.71 11.77 28.39
CA GLU A 354 5.99 12.44 29.69
C GLU A 354 7.11 13.46 29.59
N ARG A 355 8.12 13.20 28.77
CA ARG A 355 9.25 14.11 28.54
C ARG A 355 9.90 13.90 27.17
N VAL A 356 10.68 14.88 26.75
CA VAL A 356 11.42 14.89 25.48
C VAL A 356 12.87 15.24 25.76
N ALA A 357 13.78 14.48 25.16
CA ALA A 357 15.21 14.77 25.11
C ALA A 357 15.55 15.53 23.83
N LEU A 358 16.21 16.69 23.98
CA LEU A 358 16.67 17.53 22.88
C LEU A 358 18.18 17.45 22.71
N ALA A 359 18.64 17.39 21.48
CA ALA A 359 20.05 17.42 21.10
C ALA A 359 20.32 18.53 20.08
N PRO A 360 21.51 19.16 20.10
CA PRO A 360 21.91 20.10 19.08
C PRO A 360 22.13 19.36 17.75
N VAL A 361 21.79 20.03 16.65
CA VAL A 361 22.10 19.56 15.29
C VAL A 361 23.51 19.99 14.92
N THR A 362 24.38 19.04 14.59
CA THR A 362 25.77 19.35 14.18
C THR A 362 25.83 19.90 12.76
N ALA A 363 26.99 20.42 12.36
CA ALA A 363 27.21 20.92 11.00
C ALA A 363 27.09 19.79 9.95
N GLU A 364 27.45 18.57 10.35
CA GLU A 364 27.35 17.35 9.52
C GLU A 364 25.92 16.80 9.45
N GLY A 365 24.97 17.38 10.21
CA GLY A 365 23.56 17.00 10.23
C GLY A 365 23.21 15.84 11.16
N GLU A 366 24.12 15.45 12.02
CA GLU A 366 23.89 14.44 13.06
C GLU A 366 23.35 15.09 14.34
N LEU A 367 22.81 14.27 15.23
CA LEU A 367 22.46 14.72 16.57
C LEU A 367 23.67 14.63 17.51
N GLY A 368 23.95 15.71 18.22
CA GLY A 368 24.87 15.72 19.35
C GLY A 368 24.31 14.94 20.57
N GLN A 369 25.04 14.99 21.68
CA GLN A 369 24.54 14.39 22.92
C GLN A 369 23.29 15.15 23.40
N PRO A 370 22.27 14.45 23.93
CA PRO A 370 21.12 15.10 24.57
C PRO A 370 21.53 16.03 25.68
N MET A 371 21.14 17.29 25.59
CA MET A 371 21.53 18.33 26.55
C MET A 371 20.37 18.86 27.38
N ARG A 372 19.13 18.61 26.96
CA ARG A 372 17.94 19.16 27.62
C ARG A 372 16.84 18.13 27.69
N HIS A 373 16.23 18.00 28.85
CA HIS A 373 15.02 17.18 29.04
C HIS A 373 13.86 18.09 29.43
N ILE A 374 12.78 18.04 28.67
CA ILE A 374 11.61 18.89 28.86
C ILE A 374 10.41 18.01 29.21
N LYS A 375 9.76 18.27 30.34
CA LYS A 375 8.52 17.61 30.75
C LYS A 375 7.37 18.10 29.89
N VAL A 376 6.61 17.18 29.29
CA VAL A 376 5.50 17.48 28.38
C VAL A 376 4.37 16.45 28.53
N LYS A 377 3.17 16.82 28.10
CA LYS A 377 2.02 15.92 28.00
C LYS A 377 1.62 15.66 26.55
N ALA A 378 2.08 16.50 25.61
CA ALA A 378 1.91 16.28 24.19
C ALA A 378 3.07 16.85 23.38
N VAL A 379 3.29 16.28 22.19
CA VAL A 379 4.33 16.69 21.25
C VAL A 379 3.73 16.84 19.85
N GLY A 380 3.98 18.00 19.23
CA GLY A 380 3.72 18.24 17.81
C GLY A 380 4.99 18.05 16.98
N LEU A 381 4.97 17.13 16.03
CA LEU A 381 6.09 16.87 15.10
C LEU A 381 5.80 17.48 13.73
N GLY A 382 6.63 18.42 13.28
CA GLY A 382 6.48 19.12 12.01
C GLY A 382 7.82 19.24 11.27
N TYR A 383 8.40 18.12 10.79
CA TYR A 383 9.68 18.07 10.10
C TYR A 383 9.53 18.13 8.57
N GLY A 384 8.62 18.95 8.07
CA GLY A 384 8.34 19.14 6.65
C GLY A 384 7.20 18.27 6.15
N PHE A 385 7.07 18.19 4.83
CA PHE A 385 5.90 17.58 4.18
C PHE A 385 6.33 16.63 3.06
N GLN A 386 5.40 15.79 2.64
CA GLN A 386 5.52 14.93 1.46
C GLN A 386 4.23 14.96 0.65
N PRO A 387 4.32 15.08 -0.69
CA PRO A 387 3.13 15.05 -1.56
C PRO A 387 2.34 13.76 -1.41
N GLN A 388 1.01 13.85 -1.54
CA GLN A 388 0.15 12.67 -1.68
C GLN A 388 0.13 12.25 -3.15
N ALA A 389 0.99 11.30 -3.52
CA ALA A 389 1.25 10.89 -4.89
C ALA A 389 0.53 9.60 -5.31
N GLU A 390 -0.31 9.00 -4.46
CA GLU A 390 -0.90 7.69 -4.74
C GLU A 390 -1.82 7.72 -5.97
N ILE A 391 -2.69 8.72 -6.07
CA ILE A 391 -3.62 8.87 -7.20
C ILE A 391 -2.85 9.11 -8.50
N SER A 392 -1.92 10.06 -8.50
CA SER A 392 -1.14 10.42 -9.68
C SER A 392 -0.27 9.25 -10.16
N ARG A 393 0.37 8.50 -9.25
CA ARG A 393 1.16 7.32 -9.59
C ARG A 393 0.31 6.17 -10.14
N LEU A 394 -0.89 5.94 -9.60
CA LEU A 394 -1.82 4.91 -10.14
C LEU A 394 -2.32 5.27 -11.55
N LEU A 395 -2.50 6.54 -11.84
CA LEU A 395 -2.87 7.03 -13.17
C LEU A 395 -1.69 7.01 -14.17
N GLY A 396 -0.47 6.74 -13.71
CA GLY A 396 0.71 6.65 -14.57
C GLY A 396 1.45 7.97 -14.76
N VAL A 397 1.22 8.95 -13.89
CA VAL A 397 1.99 10.20 -13.92
C VAL A 397 3.43 9.94 -13.51
N GLU A 398 4.37 10.51 -14.24
CA GLU A 398 5.79 10.44 -13.93
C GLU A 398 6.14 11.30 -12.73
N HIS A 399 7.06 10.80 -11.90
CA HIS A 399 7.53 11.47 -10.70
C HIS A 399 9.05 11.41 -10.63
N HIS A 400 9.64 12.45 -10.10
CA HIS A 400 11.06 12.57 -9.84
C HIS A 400 11.31 13.00 -8.40
N TYR A 401 12.50 12.73 -7.90
CA TYR A 401 12.92 13.25 -6.61
C TYR A 401 13.43 14.69 -6.75
N ALA A 402 12.62 15.63 -6.28
CA ALA A 402 13.03 17.04 -6.19
C ALA A 402 13.71 17.31 -4.86
N SER A 403 14.77 18.14 -4.88
CA SER A 403 15.39 18.61 -3.66
C SER A 403 14.43 19.53 -2.91
N ASP A 404 14.15 19.21 -1.66
CA ASP A 404 13.50 20.13 -0.73
C ASP A 404 14.51 21.24 -0.40
N THR A 405 14.14 22.49 -0.61
CA THR A 405 15.02 23.64 -0.34
C THR A 405 15.27 23.89 1.13
N ALA A 406 14.47 23.30 2.01
CA ALA A 406 14.57 23.46 3.47
C ALA A 406 15.37 22.36 4.17
N SER A 407 15.56 21.24 3.53
CA SER A 407 16.27 20.09 4.09
C SER A 407 17.12 19.41 3.03
N ALA A 408 18.11 18.65 3.47
CA ALA A 408 18.92 17.82 2.58
C ALA A 408 18.12 16.69 1.90
N LEU A 409 16.80 16.69 2.04
CA LEU A 409 15.92 15.63 1.62
C LEU A 409 15.38 15.85 0.22
N LYS A 410 15.32 14.75 -0.49
CA LYS A 410 14.60 14.68 -1.75
C LYS A 410 13.18 14.13 -1.48
N VAL A 411 12.18 14.79 -2.01
CA VAL A 411 10.77 14.35 -1.96
C VAL A 411 10.28 13.95 -3.34
N LEU A 412 9.46 12.92 -3.39
CA LEU A 412 8.87 12.47 -4.65
C LEU A 412 7.83 13.49 -5.11
N SER A 413 8.08 14.14 -6.23
CA SER A 413 7.24 15.19 -6.81
C SER A 413 6.79 14.80 -8.22
N ALA A 414 5.54 15.11 -8.56
CA ALA A 414 5.03 14.84 -9.91
C ALA A 414 5.70 15.76 -10.94
N GLU A 415 6.05 15.18 -12.08
CA GLU A 415 6.50 15.94 -13.23
C GLU A 415 5.30 16.60 -13.91
N ARG A 416 5.31 17.95 -13.96
CA ARG A 416 4.20 18.72 -14.46
C ARG A 416 4.63 20.05 -15.10
N PHE A 417 3.85 20.51 -16.04
CA PHE A 417 3.95 21.84 -16.58
C PHE A 417 3.39 22.92 -15.60
N PRO A 418 3.70 24.20 -15.82
CA PRO A 418 3.20 25.28 -14.95
C PRO A 418 1.66 25.35 -14.83
N ASP A 419 0.93 24.89 -15.81
CA ASP A 419 -0.54 24.82 -15.85
C ASP A 419 -1.09 23.49 -15.28
N GLY A 420 -0.25 22.68 -14.69
CA GLY A 420 -0.65 21.42 -14.04
C GLY A 420 -0.77 20.21 -14.95
N ARG A 421 -0.67 20.35 -16.27
CA ARG A 421 -0.62 19.20 -17.20
C ARG A 421 0.57 18.31 -16.86
N CYS A 422 0.44 17.02 -17.10
CA CYS A 422 1.49 16.03 -16.94
C CYS A 422 1.60 15.13 -18.19
N ASN A 423 2.40 14.07 -18.13
CA ASN A 423 2.57 13.09 -19.21
C ASN A 423 1.30 12.26 -19.50
N VAL A 424 0.26 12.34 -18.68
CA VAL A 424 -1.03 11.64 -18.86
C VAL A 424 -2.08 12.64 -19.30
N GLU A 425 -2.61 12.46 -20.50
CA GLU A 425 -3.66 13.33 -21.04
C GLU A 425 -4.92 13.29 -20.17
N GLY A 426 -5.58 14.43 -19.98
CA GLY A 426 -6.76 14.54 -19.10
C GLY A 426 -6.45 14.57 -17.60
N VAL A 427 -5.19 14.41 -17.18
CA VAL A 427 -4.78 14.48 -15.76
C VAL A 427 -4.01 15.77 -15.50
N PHE A 428 -4.42 16.48 -14.43
CA PHE A 428 -3.83 17.74 -13.98
C PHE A 428 -3.47 17.66 -12.51
N ILE A 429 -2.36 18.28 -12.11
CA ILE A 429 -1.90 18.30 -10.72
C ILE A 429 -1.76 19.72 -10.22
N ALA A 430 -2.47 20.05 -9.15
CA ALA A 430 -2.50 21.38 -8.55
C ALA A 430 -2.06 21.36 -7.07
N GLY A 431 -1.38 22.41 -6.65
CA GLY A 431 -0.95 22.58 -5.27
C GLY A 431 0.13 21.56 -4.83
N GLU A 432 0.12 21.24 -3.54
CA GLU A 432 1.17 20.48 -2.89
C GLU A 432 1.16 18.98 -3.23
N ALA A 433 0.14 18.48 -3.93
CA ALA A 433 0.16 17.14 -4.51
C ALA A 433 1.28 16.96 -5.54
N GLY A 434 1.74 18.04 -6.17
CA GLY A 434 2.85 18.03 -7.13
C GLY A 434 4.15 18.64 -6.60
N GLY A 435 4.28 18.90 -5.31
CA GLY A 435 5.45 19.50 -4.68
C GLY A 435 5.11 20.72 -3.84
N PHE A 436 6.03 21.12 -2.95
CA PHE A 436 5.76 22.19 -1.98
C PHE A 436 5.65 23.57 -2.59
N GLY A 437 4.82 24.40 -1.96
CA GLY A 437 4.70 25.77 -2.40
C GLY A 437 3.84 26.68 -1.52
N GLY A 438 3.16 26.17 -0.52
CA GLY A 438 2.26 26.93 0.34
C GLY A 438 1.00 27.39 -0.38
N ALA A 439 0.04 27.93 0.39
CA ALA A 439 -1.33 28.16 -0.06
C ALA A 439 -1.46 29.17 -1.20
N GLN A 440 -0.65 30.24 -1.23
CA GLN A 440 -0.74 31.25 -2.28
C GLN A 440 -0.27 30.72 -3.62
N LEU A 441 0.78 29.90 -3.64
CA LEU A 441 1.21 29.21 -4.83
C LEU A 441 0.18 28.15 -5.25
N ALA A 442 -0.41 27.44 -4.29
CA ALA A 442 -1.46 26.44 -4.53
C ALA A 442 -2.71 27.07 -5.19
N LEU A 443 -3.12 28.26 -4.77
CA LEU A 443 -4.22 29.00 -5.42
C LEU A 443 -3.88 29.31 -6.90
N ALA A 444 -2.69 29.83 -7.17
CA ALA A 444 -2.30 30.15 -8.54
C ALA A 444 -2.23 28.89 -9.43
N GLN A 445 -1.64 27.82 -8.92
CA GLN A 445 -1.59 26.53 -9.63
C GLN A 445 -3.00 25.95 -9.84
N GLY A 446 -3.88 26.06 -8.84
CA GLY A 446 -5.28 25.66 -8.97
C GLY A 446 -5.99 26.39 -10.11
N ALA A 447 -5.85 27.72 -10.15
CA ALA A 447 -6.44 28.53 -11.22
C ALA A 447 -5.98 28.10 -12.61
N LEU A 448 -4.66 27.92 -12.77
CA LEU A 448 -4.09 27.50 -14.06
C LEU A 448 -4.53 26.07 -14.44
N SER A 449 -4.54 25.14 -13.50
CA SER A 449 -4.96 23.77 -13.76
C SER A 449 -6.46 23.67 -14.06
N GLY A 450 -7.30 24.46 -13.39
CA GLY A 450 -8.73 24.52 -13.68
C GLY A 450 -9.02 25.04 -15.08
N ALA A 451 -8.31 26.10 -15.49
CA ALA A 451 -8.39 26.64 -16.84
C ALA A 451 -7.91 25.63 -17.90
N ALA A 452 -6.78 24.95 -17.64
CA ALA A 452 -6.24 23.94 -18.55
C ALA A 452 -7.15 22.71 -18.69
N ALA A 453 -7.78 22.26 -17.60
CA ALA A 453 -8.74 21.15 -17.62
C ALA A 453 -10.01 21.52 -18.41
N ALA A 454 -10.54 22.73 -18.23
CA ALA A 454 -11.68 23.21 -19.03
C ALA A 454 -11.33 23.28 -20.53
N LYS A 455 -10.12 23.77 -20.86
CA LYS A 455 -9.64 23.77 -22.24
C LYS A 455 -9.54 22.37 -22.84
N HIS A 456 -9.07 21.39 -22.05
CA HIS A 456 -9.05 19.98 -22.46
C HIS A 456 -10.47 19.46 -22.77
N CYS A 457 -11.47 19.89 -22.02
CA CYS A 457 -12.88 19.56 -22.27
C CYS A 457 -13.51 20.35 -23.44
N GLY A 458 -12.76 21.18 -24.15
CA GLY A 458 -13.21 21.92 -25.35
C GLY A 458 -13.72 23.33 -25.09
N TYR A 459 -13.58 23.87 -23.88
CA TYR A 459 -14.02 25.23 -23.54
C TYR A 459 -12.97 26.29 -23.90
N ASN A 460 -13.42 27.43 -24.36
CA ASN A 460 -12.57 28.62 -24.52
C ASN A 460 -12.26 29.20 -23.15
N VAL A 461 -10.99 29.44 -22.91
CA VAL A 461 -10.52 30.05 -21.67
C VAL A 461 -10.11 31.48 -21.96
N GLU A 462 -10.79 32.46 -21.35
CA GLU A 462 -10.36 33.87 -21.37
C GLU A 462 -8.95 34.00 -20.78
N ASP A 463 -8.20 35.00 -21.24
CA ASP A 463 -6.78 35.20 -20.85
C ASP A 463 -6.65 35.73 -19.39
N THR A 464 -7.24 35.02 -18.44
CA THR A 464 -6.99 35.23 -17.00
C THR A 464 -5.70 34.55 -16.54
N THR A 465 -5.07 33.76 -17.40
CA THR A 465 -3.87 32.94 -17.10
C THR A 465 -2.63 33.78 -16.82
N ALA A 466 -2.50 34.95 -17.47
CA ALA A 466 -1.38 35.86 -17.27
C ALA A 466 -1.24 36.34 -15.81
N HIS A 467 -2.37 36.74 -15.19
CA HIS A 467 -2.38 37.14 -13.78
C HIS A 467 -1.89 35.99 -12.87
N TRP A 468 -2.50 34.80 -13.03
CA TRP A 468 -2.17 33.65 -12.18
C TRP A 468 -0.73 33.13 -12.42
N SER A 469 -0.24 33.20 -13.65
CA SER A 469 1.16 32.88 -13.97
C SER A 469 2.13 33.85 -13.29
N SER A 470 1.76 35.14 -13.19
CA SER A 470 2.54 36.13 -12.43
C SER A 470 2.56 35.83 -10.94
N GLN A 471 1.38 35.52 -10.36
CA GLN A 471 1.26 35.13 -8.95
C GLN A 471 2.05 33.84 -8.65
N GLN A 472 2.00 32.87 -9.56
CA GLN A 472 2.76 31.62 -9.42
C GLN A 472 4.25 31.91 -9.31
N ARG A 473 4.84 32.66 -10.27
CA ARG A 473 6.26 33.02 -10.23
C ARG A 473 6.66 33.79 -8.95
N LYS A 474 5.84 34.79 -8.57
CA LYS A 474 6.06 35.57 -7.35
C LYS A 474 6.15 34.69 -6.11
N HIS A 475 5.16 33.77 -5.94
CA HIS A 475 5.09 32.92 -4.77
C HIS A 475 6.11 31.76 -4.82
N GLN A 476 6.53 31.31 -5.98
CA GLN A 476 7.68 30.40 -6.12
C GLN A 476 8.97 31.03 -5.57
N HIS A 477 9.27 32.27 -5.95
CA HIS A 477 10.44 32.98 -5.44
C HIS A 477 10.35 33.23 -3.92
N PHE A 478 9.17 33.60 -3.43
CA PHE A 478 8.92 33.75 -2.00
C PHE A 478 9.20 32.43 -1.24
N GLN A 479 8.63 31.33 -1.70
CA GLN A 479 8.78 30.04 -1.05
C GLN A 479 10.23 29.55 -1.06
N LYS A 480 10.92 29.71 -2.19
CA LYS A 480 12.33 29.38 -2.27
C LYS A 480 13.18 30.14 -1.25
N ALA A 481 12.93 31.43 -1.09
CA ALA A 481 13.65 32.24 -0.10
C ALA A 481 13.25 31.87 1.33
N LEU A 482 11.96 31.68 1.60
CA LEU A 482 11.45 31.29 2.93
C LEU A 482 12.06 29.97 3.38
N TRP A 483 11.97 28.93 2.55
CA TRP A 483 12.51 27.61 2.89
C TRP A 483 14.03 27.61 3.01
N SER A 484 14.73 28.44 2.23
CA SER A 484 16.17 28.63 2.43
C SER A 484 16.50 29.30 3.77
N ALA A 485 15.61 30.12 4.33
CA ALA A 485 15.81 30.68 5.67
C ALA A 485 15.63 29.63 6.79
N PHE A 486 14.83 28.58 6.52
CA PHE A 486 14.65 27.43 7.40
C PHE A 486 15.54 26.24 7.01
N SER A 487 16.61 26.46 6.24
CA SER A 487 17.51 25.38 5.84
C SER A 487 18.19 24.77 7.06
N SER A 488 18.03 23.46 7.23
CA SER A 488 18.60 22.68 8.32
C SER A 488 19.54 21.61 7.79
N PRO A 489 20.72 21.41 8.40
CA PRO A 489 21.63 20.33 8.05
C PRO A 489 21.14 18.96 8.52
N LEU A 490 20.10 18.90 9.38
CA LEU A 490 19.61 17.67 10.00
C LEU A 490 19.38 16.56 8.98
N LYS A 491 20.06 15.45 9.14
CA LYS A 491 19.90 14.28 8.29
C LYS A 491 18.57 13.56 8.60
N PRO A 492 17.94 12.93 7.60
CA PRO A 492 16.65 12.26 7.76
C PRO A 492 16.61 11.15 8.79
N LEU A 493 17.74 10.44 8.92
CA LEU A 493 17.88 9.28 9.80
C LEU A 493 18.59 9.60 11.13
N ALA A 494 18.94 10.87 11.36
CA ALA A 494 19.55 11.28 12.59
C ALA A 494 18.61 11.01 13.78
N GLY A 495 19.13 10.35 14.81
CA GLY A 495 18.36 9.94 15.98
C GLY A 495 17.61 8.61 15.87
N ILE A 496 17.63 7.94 14.71
CA ILE A 496 17.10 6.57 14.58
C ILE A 496 18.07 5.58 15.24
N THR A 497 17.56 4.76 16.15
CA THR A 497 18.27 3.63 16.77
C THR A 497 17.70 2.31 16.24
N ASP A 498 18.37 1.20 16.50
CA ASP A 498 17.92 -0.14 16.12
C ASP A 498 16.48 -0.44 16.55
N ASP A 499 16.09 -0.03 17.77
CA ASP A 499 14.77 -0.28 18.34
C ASP A 499 13.72 0.78 17.94
N THR A 500 14.11 1.80 17.19
CA THR A 500 13.16 2.82 16.72
C THR A 500 12.13 2.20 15.77
N ILE A 501 10.85 2.32 16.12
CA ILE A 501 9.75 1.89 15.27
C ILE A 501 9.71 2.81 14.04
N VAL A 502 9.87 2.27 12.86
CA VAL A 502 9.76 2.97 11.57
C VAL A 502 8.36 2.85 10.98
N CYS A 503 7.79 1.66 11.00
CA CYS A 503 6.40 1.44 10.55
C CYS A 503 5.45 1.39 11.75
N ARG A 504 4.77 2.51 12.05
CA ARG A 504 3.86 2.64 13.21
C ARG A 504 2.76 1.60 13.24
N CYS A 505 2.09 1.36 12.10
CA CYS A 505 0.90 0.50 12.06
C CYS A 505 1.21 -0.99 12.19
N GLU A 506 2.41 -1.43 11.76
CA GLU A 506 2.88 -2.82 11.86
C GLU A 506 3.91 -3.03 12.98
N GLY A 507 4.39 -1.96 13.62
CA GLY A 507 5.35 -2.02 14.72
C GLY A 507 6.75 -2.49 14.29
N ILE A 508 7.18 -2.21 13.04
CA ILE A 508 8.46 -2.67 12.51
C ILE A 508 9.56 -1.69 12.87
N THR A 509 10.66 -2.19 13.42
CA THR A 509 11.82 -1.43 13.86
C THR A 509 12.84 -1.19 12.75
N ALA A 510 13.75 -0.26 12.97
CA ALA A 510 14.88 -0.02 12.06
C ALA A 510 15.77 -1.25 11.94
N LYS A 511 16.03 -1.95 13.04
CA LYS A 511 16.81 -3.21 13.07
C LYS A 511 16.20 -4.28 12.17
N GLU A 512 14.88 -4.51 12.26
CA GLU A 512 14.20 -5.49 11.41
C GLU A 512 14.32 -5.14 9.91
N ILE A 513 14.24 -3.84 9.56
CA ILE A 513 14.40 -3.37 8.19
C ILE A 513 15.84 -3.59 7.71
N ILE A 514 16.83 -3.20 8.51
CA ILE A 514 18.25 -3.31 8.17
C ILE A 514 18.69 -4.79 8.09
N SER A 515 18.20 -5.63 9.01
CA SER A 515 18.50 -7.07 9.00
C SER A 515 17.89 -7.80 7.80
N GLY A 516 16.78 -7.29 7.25
CA GLY A 516 16.19 -7.82 6.01
C GLY A 516 16.87 -7.32 4.74
N ARG A 517 17.93 -6.49 4.85
CA ARG A 517 18.66 -5.94 3.70
C ARG A 517 19.60 -6.97 3.13
N GLU A 518 19.38 -7.33 1.88
CA GLU A 518 20.29 -8.09 1.04
C GLU A 518 20.90 -7.19 -0.05
N PRO A 519 22.02 -7.57 -0.68
CA PRO A 519 22.50 -6.87 -1.87
C PRO A 519 21.36 -6.75 -2.90
N CYS A 520 21.08 -5.53 -3.38
CA CYS A 520 20.01 -5.21 -4.32
C CYS A 520 18.57 -5.23 -3.73
N SER A 521 18.37 -5.25 -2.41
CA SER A 521 17.04 -5.09 -1.81
C SER A 521 16.41 -3.75 -2.22
N ASP A 522 15.15 -3.81 -2.60
CA ASP A 522 14.27 -2.65 -2.79
C ASP A 522 13.24 -2.54 -1.67
N VAL A 523 12.52 -1.43 -1.59
CA VAL A 523 11.47 -1.25 -0.56
C VAL A 523 10.36 -2.31 -0.68
N ALA A 524 10.10 -2.81 -1.88
CA ALA A 524 9.08 -3.84 -2.08
C ALA A 524 9.53 -5.20 -1.52
N SER A 525 10.83 -5.55 -1.60
CA SER A 525 11.36 -6.77 -0.97
C SER A 525 11.33 -6.67 0.54
N ILE A 526 11.78 -5.55 1.11
CA ILE A 526 11.70 -5.29 2.56
C ILE A 526 10.24 -5.33 3.06
N LYS A 527 9.33 -4.72 2.32
CA LYS A 527 7.88 -4.79 2.61
C LYS A 527 7.40 -6.25 2.69
N ARG A 528 7.82 -7.10 1.75
CA ARG A 528 7.45 -8.53 1.74
C ARG A 528 8.04 -9.30 2.92
N GLN A 529 9.30 -9.04 3.27
CA GLN A 529 10.01 -9.75 4.35
C GLN A 529 9.56 -9.30 5.74
N THR A 530 9.42 -7.99 5.97
CA THR A 530 9.20 -7.40 7.29
C THR A 530 7.75 -6.96 7.54
N ARG A 531 6.91 -6.85 6.52
CA ARG A 531 5.59 -6.23 6.52
C ARG A 531 5.61 -4.69 6.63
N ALA A 532 6.77 -4.04 6.63
CA ALA A 532 6.85 -2.57 6.62
C ALA A 532 6.04 -1.99 5.45
N GLY A 533 5.06 -1.12 5.75
CA GLY A 533 4.17 -0.55 4.75
C GLY A 533 2.97 -1.43 4.33
N MET A 534 2.71 -2.56 4.99
CA MET A 534 1.55 -3.42 4.70
C MET A 534 0.29 -3.05 5.50
N GLY A 535 0.40 -2.22 6.53
CA GLY A 535 -0.75 -1.82 7.34
C GLY A 535 -1.69 -0.84 6.64
N ARG A 536 -2.72 -0.37 7.34
CA ARG A 536 -3.83 0.43 6.79
C ARG A 536 -3.40 1.71 6.06
N CYS A 537 -2.27 2.32 6.41
CA CYS A 537 -1.76 3.50 5.69
C CYS A 537 -1.03 3.17 4.39
N GLN A 538 -0.80 1.89 4.08
CA GLN A 538 -0.15 1.40 2.85
C GLN A 538 1.23 2.04 2.56
N GLY A 539 2.04 2.23 3.60
CA GLY A 539 3.40 2.78 3.48
C GLY A 539 3.47 4.30 3.39
N ARG A 540 2.35 5.01 3.41
CA ARG A 540 2.28 6.47 3.28
C ARG A 540 3.23 7.21 4.24
N TYR A 541 3.42 6.69 5.45
CA TYR A 541 4.30 7.30 6.44
C TYR A 541 5.69 6.66 6.55
N CYS A 542 5.87 5.39 6.17
CA CYS A 542 7.16 4.71 6.39
C CYS A 542 7.98 4.47 5.13
N ALA A 543 7.38 4.40 3.94
CA ALA A 543 8.08 3.95 2.74
C ALA A 543 9.32 4.78 2.39
N ALA A 544 9.27 6.10 2.54
CA ALA A 544 10.42 6.97 2.30
C ALA A 544 11.55 6.70 3.30
N THR A 545 11.23 6.52 4.58
CA THR A 545 12.23 6.19 5.62
C THR A 545 12.83 4.80 5.39
N VAL A 546 11.99 3.81 5.03
CA VAL A 546 12.46 2.46 4.66
C VAL A 546 13.44 2.54 3.49
N ASN A 547 13.09 3.30 2.43
CA ASN A 547 13.99 3.49 1.29
C ASN A 547 15.35 4.07 1.71
N MET A 548 15.35 5.10 2.57
CA MET A 548 16.59 5.70 3.07
C MET A 548 17.42 4.74 3.92
N LEU A 549 16.80 3.87 4.71
CA LEU A 549 17.52 2.88 5.54
C LEU A 549 18.21 1.80 4.71
N ILE A 550 17.64 1.47 3.54
CA ILE A 550 18.20 0.40 2.69
C ILE A 550 19.04 0.91 1.53
N ALA A 551 18.93 2.19 1.16
CA ALA A 551 19.72 2.75 0.08
C ALA A 551 21.21 2.70 0.41
N SER A 552 22.01 2.10 -0.46
CA SER A 552 23.44 2.36 -0.50
C SER A 552 23.65 3.72 -1.18
N ASP A 553 24.65 4.48 -0.76
CA ASP A 553 24.92 5.90 -1.09
C ASP A 553 24.85 6.32 -2.57
N GLN A 554 24.56 5.41 -3.50
CA GLN A 554 24.71 5.68 -4.95
C GLN A 554 23.43 5.59 -5.79
N LYS A 555 22.26 5.19 -5.24
CA LYS A 555 21.03 5.05 -6.04
C LYS A 555 19.81 5.65 -5.34
N THR A 556 19.68 6.94 -5.39
CA THR A 556 18.42 7.62 -5.08
C THR A 556 17.97 8.41 -6.30
N GLY A 557 16.85 8.04 -6.92
CA GLY A 557 16.39 8.88 -8.00
C GLY A 557 15.16 8.42 -8.77
N SER A 558 14.63 7.24 -8.57
CA SER A 558 13.49 6.75 -9.33
C SER A 558 12.21 6.65 -8.49
N GLN A 559 11.07 7.00 -9.08
CA GLN A 559 9.76 6.73 -8.48
C GLN A 559 9.53 5.23 -8.19
N PHE A 560 10.29 4.35 -8.85
CA PHE A 560 10.21 2.90 -8.68
C PHE A 560 10.95 2.41 -7.43
N ASP A 561 11.74 3.26 -6.78
CA ASP A 561 12.37 2.95 -5.49
C ASP A 561 11.35 2.84 -4.35
N LEU A 562 10.17 3.43 -4.51
CA LEU A 562 9.04 3.28 -3.58
C LEU A 562 8.05 2.22 -4.06
N PRO A 563 7.38 1.50 -3.15
CA PRO A 563 6.36 0.54 -3.53
C PRO A 563 5.31 1.16 -4.45
N ALA A 564 4.91 0.43 -5.48
CA ALA A 564 3.80 0.86 -6.33
C ALA A 564 2.52 0.98 -5.47
N PRO A 565 1.78 2.10 -5.57
CA PRO A 565 0.47 2.20 -4.93
C PRO A 565 -0.47 1.17 -5.55
N GLN A 566 -1.42 0.69 -4.75
CA GLN A 566 -2.41 -0.30 -5.15
C GLN A 566 -3.82 0.19 -4.79
N ASN A 567 -4.80 -0.25 -5.55
CA ASN A 567 -6.20 -0.09 -5.17
C ASN A 567 -6.59 -1.11 -4.09
N PRO A 568 -7.42 -0.76 -3.10
CA PRO A 568 -7.82 0.61 -2.80
C PRO A 568 -6.66 1.41 -2.18
N ILE A 569 -6.57 2.70 -2.52
CA ILE A 569 -5.58 3.62 -1.91
C ILE A 569 -5.87 3.92 -0.45
N LYS A 570 -7.11 3.73 -0.03
CA LYS A 570 -7.57 3.77 1.37
C LYS A 570 -8.53 2.63 1.63
N PRO A 571 -8.49 2.01 2.82
CA PRO A 571 -9.34 0.85 3.13
C PRO A 571 -10.82 1.12 2.95
N ILE A 572 -11.53 0.22 2.26
CA ILE A 572 -12.96 0.28 2.00
C ILE A 572 -13.62 -1.05 2.39
N ALA A 573 -14.88 -1.00 2.85
CA ALA A 573 -15.61 -2.19 3.26
C ALA A 573 -15.89 -3.12 2.07
N ILE A 574 -15.77 -4.43 2.28
CA ILE A 574 -16.07 -5.46 1.27
C ILE A 574 -17.50 -5.29 0.77
N GLY A 575 -18.48 -5.19 1.67
CA GLY A 575 -19.87 -5.04 1.30
C GLY A 575 -20.21 -3.77 0.50
N ALA A 576 -19.32 -2.76 0.46
CA ALA A 576 -19.50 -1.60 -0.39
C ALA A 576 -19.14 -1.88 -1.86
N LEU A 577 -18.18 -2.79 -2.10
CA LEU A 577 -17.62 -3.10 -3.43
C LEU A 577 -18.15 -4.40 -4.05
N ALA A 578 -18.68 -5.29 -3.26
CA ALA A 578 -19.10 -6.62 -3.69
C ALA A 578 -20.30 -6.55 -4.66
N ILE A 579 -20.08 -6.98 -5.89
CA ILE A 579 -21.08 -7.00 -6.97
C ILE A 579 -20.97 -8.32 -7.71
N GLU A 580 -22.08 -8.98 -7.95
CA GLU A 580 -22.09 -10.21 -8.74
C GLU A 580 -21.63 -9.97 -10.17
N LYS A 581 -20.71 -10.77 -10.65
CA LYS A 581 -20.21 -10.76 -12.02
C LYS A 581 -20.31 -12.15 -12.61
N GLY A 582 -20.51 -12.19 -13.90
CA GLY A 582 -20.47 -13.46 -14.64
C GLY A 582 -19.11 -14.12 -14.52
N GLU A 583 -19.13 -15.43 -14.26
CA GLU A 583 -17.93 -16.25 -14.25
C GLU A 583 -17.51 -16.55 -15.71
N TRP A 584 -16.21 -16.71 -15.93
CA TRP A 584 -15.68 -17.04 -17.26
C TRP A 584 -15.04 -18.43 -17.26
N ALA A 585 -14.89 -19.01 -18.45
CA ALA A 585 -14.15 -20.25 -18.64
C ALA A 585 -12.68 -19.98 -18.96
N GLY A 586 -11.77 -20.64 -18.25
CA GLY A 586 -10.32 -20.58 -18.48
C GLY A 586 -9.66 -19.28 -18.00
N HIS A 587 -8.36 -19.18 -18.21
CA HIS A 587 -7.57 -18.01 -17.80
C HIS A 587 -7.42 -16.98 -18.94
N ARG A 588 -7.59 -15.71 -18.65
CA ARG A 588 -7.34 -14.61 -19.60
C ARG A 588 -5.84 -14.51 -19.87
N ARG A 589 -5.42 -14.90 -21.07
CA ARG A 589 -4.01 -14.87 -21.50
C ARG A 589 -3.60 -13.45 -21.91
N VAL A 590 -2.35 -13.10 -21.64
CA VAL A 590 -1.76 -11.83 -22.08
C VAL A 590 -0.41 -12.07 -22.75
N THR A 591 -0.05 -11.19 -23.70
CA THR A 591 1.29 -11.17 -24.27
C THR A 591 2.19 -10.30 -23.39
N MET A 592 3.27 -10.87 -22.91
CA MET A 592 4.24 -10.12 -22.09
C MET A 592 5.08 -9.21 -22.98
N PRO A 593 5.39 -7.99 -22.53
CA PRO A 593 6.36 -7.12 -23.20
C PRO A 593 7.74 -7.80 -23.18
N THR A 594 8.40 -7.82 -24.34
CA THR A 594 9.80 -8.28 -24.44
C THR A 594 10.73 -7.38 -23.65
N ALA A 595 11.69 -7.98 -22.95
CA ALA A 595 12.69 -7.21 -22.18
C ALA A 595 13.48 -6.29 -23.14
N ARG A 596 13.63 -5.02 -22.76
CA ARG A 596 14.50 -4.08 -23.50
C ARG A 596 15.95 -4.50 -23.34
N VAL A 597 16.65 -4.64 -24.46
CA VAL A 597 18.11 -4.78 -24.50
C VAL A 597 18.74 -3.49 -23.96
N ILE A 598 19.50 -3.58 -22.89
CA ILE A 598 20.31 -2.50 -22.37
C ILE A 598 21.73 -2.68 -22.84
N ASN A 599 22.28 -1.65 -23.42
CA ASN A 599 23.49 -1.45 -24.16
C ASN A 599 24.77 -2.22 -23.76
N GLU A 600 25.57 -2.45 -24.80
CA GLU A 600 26.92 -3.02 -24.83
C GLU A 600 27.91 -2.28 -23.92
N SER A 601 28.42 -3.00 -22.94
CA SER A 601 29.67 -2.61 -22.26
C SER A 601 30.83 -3.15 -23.06
N THR A 602 31.82 -2.32 -23.38
CA THR A 602 32.98 -2.63 -24.22
C THR A 602 34.05 -3.48 -23.56
N THR A 603 33.91 -3.84 -22.27
CA THR A 603 34.81 -4.75 -21.57
C THR A 603 34.01 -5.88 -20.93
N LEU A 604 34.09 -7.07 -21.53
CA LEU A 604 33.41 -8.27 -21.04
C LEU A 604 34.12 -8.80 -19.77
N PRO A 605 33.42 -8.96 -18.65
CA PRO A 605 33.99 -9.60 -17.46
C PRO A 605 34.31 -11.09 -17.75
N PRO A 606 35.24 -11.72 -16.97
CA PRO A 606 35.55 -13.12 -17.12
C PRO A 606 34.32 -14.01 -16.97
N SER A 607 34.29 -15.11 -17.71
CA SER A 607 33.21 -16.11 -17.65
C SER A 607 33.17 -16.82 -16.28
N ILE A 608 31.98 -16.97 -15.72
CA ILE A 608 31.75 -17.75 -14.50
C ILE A 608 31.42 -19.20 -14.91
N GLU A 609 32.22 -20.16 -14.47
CA GLU A 609 31.98 -21.58 -14.69
C GLU A 609 31.21 -22.19 -13.51
N VAL A 610 30.23 -23.06 -13.82
CA VAL A 610 29.40 -23.79 -12.86
C VAL A 610 29.02 -25.16 -13.43
N ASP A 611 28.68 -26.10 -12.56
CA ASP A 611 28.13 -27.37 -13.03
C ASP A 611 26.72 -27.21 -13.58
N VAL A 612 25.88 -26.45 -12.86
CA VAL A 612 24.47 -26.22 -13.19
C VAL A 612 24.13 -24.75 -13.10
N LEU A 613 23.47 -24.22 -14.11
CA LEU A 613 22.91 -22.87 -14.12
C LEU A 613 21.39 -22.93 -14.08
N VAL A 614 20.77 -22.37 -13.04
CA VAL A 614 19.31 -22.27 -12.91
C VAL A 614 18.86 -20.87 -13.33
N ILE A 615 17.88 -20.76 -14.22
CA ILE A 615 17.31 -19.50 -14.69
C ILE A 615 15.94 -19.30 -14.05
N GLY A 616 15.84 -18.35 -13.12
CA GLY A 616 14.65 -18.02 -12.34
C GLY A 616 14.80 -18.40 -10.86
N ALA A 617 14.68 -17.39 -9.96
CA ALA A 617 14.74 -17.54 -8.50
C ALA A 617 13.33 -17.50 -7.85
N GLY A 618 12.32 -18.06 -8.51
CA GLY A 618 11.02 -18.38 -7.93
C GLY A 618 11.09 -19.63 -7.05
N VAL A 619 9.96 -20.08 -6.50
CA VAL A 619 9.90 -21.24 -5.59
C VAL A 619 10.53 -22.50 -6.21
N ALA A 620 10.24 -22.83 -7.48
CA ALA A 620 10.78 -24.01 -8.15
C ALA A 620 12.30 -23.91 -8.38
N GLY A 621 12.79 -22.77 -8.89
CA GLY A 621 14.23 -22.58 -9.11
C GLY A 621 15.03 -22.53 -7.82
N SER A 622 14.50 -21.87 -6.77
CA SER A 622 15.15 -21.83 -5.45
C SER A 622 15.21 -23.21 -4.80
N ALA A 623 14.12 -24.00 -4.91
CA ALA A 623 14.11 -25.38 -4.42
C ALA A 623 15.06 -26.29 -5.23
N THR A 624 15.14 -26.10 -6.56
CA THR A 624 16.12 -26.82 -7.41
C THR A 624 17.55 -26.51 -6.97
N ALA A 625 17.87 -25.23 -6.78
CA ALA A 625 19.20 -24.80 -6.34
C ALA A 625 19.55 -25.36 -4.95
N MET A 626 18.60 -25.33 -4.01
CA MET A 626 18.78 -25.91 -2.68
C MET A 626 19.06 -27.41 -2.76
N SER A 627 18.27 -28.14 -3.55
CA SER A 627 18.41 -29.59 -3.67
C SER A 627 19.74 -30.00 -4.34
N LEU A 628 20.18 -29.26 -5.36
CA LEU A 628 21.47 -29.46 -6.03
C LEU A 628 22.65 -29.14 -5.11
N ALA A 629 22.61 -27.99 -4.45
CA ALA A 629 23.69 -27.55 -3.57
C ALA A 629 23.83 -28.48 -2.36
N LYS A 630 22.73 -28.97 -1.77
CA LYS A 630 22.76 -30.02 -0.70
C LYS A 630 23.39 -31.30 -1.17
N GLN A 631 23.41 -31.59 -2.49
CA GLN A 631 24.11 -32.77 -3.08
C GLN A 631 25.54 -32.46 -3.55
N GLY A 632 26.07 -31.28 -3.21
CA GLY A 632 27.45 -30.89 -3.50
C GLY A 632 27.71 -30.40 -4.93
N VAL A 633 26.64 -30.08 -5.70
CA VAL A 633 26.76 -29.55 -7.07
C VAL A 633 27.07 -28.06 -7.01
N ASP A 634 28.04 -27.60 -7.82
CA ASP A 634 28.29 -26.14 -7.98
C ASP A 634 27.16 -25.51 -8.82
N VAL A 635 26.27 -24.73 -8.16
CA VAL A 635 25.09 -24.18 -8.78
C VAL A 635 25.04 -22.65 -8.69
N ALA A 636 24.74 -22.02 -9.82
CA ALA A 636 24.40 -20.59 -9.87
C ALA A 636 22.94 -20.42 -10.28
N VAL A 637 22.29 -19.41 -9.71
CA VAL A 637 20.91 -19.02 -10.03
C VAL A 637 20.92 -17.61 -10.59
N LEU A 638 20.32 -17.41 -11.75
CA LEU A 638 20.12 -16.10 -12.37
C LEU A 638 18.66 -15.68 -12.23
N ASP A 639 18.44 -14.44 -11.82
CA ASP A 639 17.12 -13.82 -11.89
C ASP A 639 17.22 -12.41 -12.45
N ARG A 640 16.33 -12.05 -13.36
CA ARG A 640 16.27 -10.70 -13.93
C ARG A 640 15.85 -9.63 -12.93
N GLY A 641 15.24 -9.99 -11.81
CA GLY A 641 14.84 -9.16 -10.70
C GLY A 641 15.40 -9.68 -9.38
N LEU A 642 14.59 -9.64 -8.35
CA LEU A 642 14.88 -10.19 -7.04
C LEU A 642 14.22 -11.57 -6.86
N PRO A 643 14.82 -12.47 -6.08
CA PRO A 643 14.16 -13.72 -5.71
C PRO A 643 12.77 -13.48 -5.14
N ASN A 644 11.82 -14.34 -5.43
CA ASN A 644 10.43 -14.19 -4.97
C ASN A 644 9.71 -12.92 -5.46
N GLY A 645 10.24 -12.25 -6.47
CA GLY A 645 9.73 -10.95 -6.93
C GLY A 645 8.44 -11.03 -7.75
N GLN A 646 8.11 -12.20 -8.32
CA GLN A 646 7.00 -12.39 -9.26
C GLN A 646 5.93 -13.34 -8.69
N ALA A 647 5.44 -14.31 -9.49
CA ALA A 647 4.33 -15.20 -9.12
C ALA A 647 4.48 -15.86 -7.75
N SER A 648 5.69 -16.30 -7.37
CA SER A 648 5.93 -16.93 -6.08
C SER A 648 5.63 -15.99 -4.90
N GLY A 649 6.10 -14.74 -4.94
CA GLY A 649 5.82 -13.74 -3.90
C GLY A 649 4.43 -13.09 -4.00
N GLY A 650 3.77 -13.21 -5.16
CA GLY A 650 2.40 -12.77 -5.38
C GLY A 650 1.34 -13.84 -5.08
N ASN A 651 1.75 -15.07 -4.79
CA ASN A 651 0.85 -16.19 -4.52
C ASN A 651 0.10 -16.01 -3.20
N ALA A 652 -1.09 -16.60 -3.07
CA ALA A 652 -1.84 -16.67 -1.82
C ALA A 652 -1.16 -17.57 -0.77
N GLY A 653 -0.42 -18.57 -1.21
CA GLY A 653 0.18 -19.59 -0.34
C GLY A 653 -0.79 -20.67 0.13
N SER A 654 -1.80 -20.95 -0.68
CA SER A 654 -2.62 -22.15 -0.52
C SER A 654 -1.86 -23.35 -1.09
N LEU A 655 -1.86 -24.45 -0.36
CA LEU A 655 -1.30 -25.73 -0.78
C LEU A 655 -2.46 -26.66 -1.10
N HIS A 656 -2.94 -26.56 -2.36
CA HIS A 656 -4.03 -27.38 -2.85
C HIS A 656 -3.54 -28.77 -3.19
N VAL A 657 -4.23 -29.78 -2.66
CA VAL A 657 -4.02 -31.20 -2.99
C VAL A 657 -5.19 -31.70 -3.83
N GLN A 658 -6.42 -31.29 -3.51
CA GLN A 658 -7.57 -31.58 -4.38
C GLN A 658 -7.57 -30.72 -5.66
N LEU A 659 -8.19 -31.21 -6.74
CA LEU A 659 -8.38 -30.44 -7.97
C LEU A 659 -9.32 -29.25 -7.72
N LEU A 660 -8.97 -28.09 -8.25
CA LEU A 660 -9.86 -26.94 -8.27
C LEU A 660 -10.98 -27.16 -9.33
N SER A 661 -12.08 -26.43 -9.19
CA SER A 661 -13.24 -26.58 -10.06
C SER A 661 -12.93 -26.43 -11.57
N PHE A 662 -11.96 -25.61 -11.90
CA PHE A 662 -11.51 -25.37 -13.27
C PHE A 662 -10.43 -26.36 -13.75
N ASP A 663 -9.99 -27.31 -12.92
CA ASP A 663 -9.03 -28.35 -13.25
C ASP A 663 -9.69 -29.71 -13.52
N PHE A 664 -11.04 -29.79 -13.47
CA PHE A 664 -11.78 -31.04 -13.57
C PHE A 664 -12.94 -31.00 -14.57
N GLY A 665 -13.07 -32.05 -15.35
CA GLY A 665 -14.19 -32.27 -16.27
C GLY A 665 -14.28 -31.25 -17.39
N LYS A 666 -15.49 -30.89 -17.81
CA LYS A 666 -15.75 -29.98 -18.93
C LYS A 666 -15.31 -28.53 -18.69
N LYS A 667 -15.08 -28.16 -17.44
CA LYS A 667 -14.59 -26.81 -17.07
C LYS A 667 -13.08 -26.68 -17.23
N ALA A 668 -12.34 -27.81 -17.28
CA ALA A 668 -10.90 -27.82 -17.37
C ALA A 668 -10.40 -27.73 -18.80
N GLU A 669 -9.32 -27.00 -19.03
CA GLU A 669 -8.57 -27.09 -20.28
C GLU A 669 -8.08 -28.52 -20.48
N SER A 670 -8.05 -29.01 -21.73
CA SER A 670 -7.66 -30.37 -22.06
C SER A 670 -8.46 -31.50 -21.35
N GLY A 671 -9.69 -31.18 -20.87
CA GLY A 671 -10.57 -32.16 -20.24
C GLY A 671 -10.15 -32.61 -18.82
N GLY A 672 -9.15 -31.97 -18.20
CA GLY A 672 -8.69 -32.19 -16.83
C GLY A 672 -7.75 -33.38 -16.65
N GLY A 673 -7.45 -34.18 -17.68
CA GLY A 673 -6.56 -35.33 -17.57
C GLY A 673 -5.13 -34.98 -17.16
N PRO A 674 -4.49 -33.97 -17.79
CA PRO A 674 -3.16 -33.52 -17.35
C PRO A 674 -3.12 -32.99 -15.92
N ALA A 675 -4.11 -32.21 -15.50
CA ALA A 675 -4.20 -31.73 -14.12
C ALA A 675 -4.35 -32.87 -13.11
N ALA A 676 -5.21 -33.87 -13.39
CA ALA A 676 -5.42 -35.03 -12.52
C ALA A 676 -4.13 -35.85 -12.34
N SER A 677 -3.27 -35.95 -13.37
CA SER A 677 -1.98 -36.65 -13.28
C SER A 677 -1.01 -36.02 -12.27
N THR A 678 -1.25 -34.77 -11.85
CA THR A 678 -0.41 -34.07 -10.87
C THR A 678 -0.75 -34.40 -9.42
N LEU A 679 -1.91 -35.01 -9.13
CA LEU A 679 -2.40 -35.22 -7.75
C LEU A 679 -1.40 -35.95 -6.85
N PRO A 680 -0.74 -37.08 -7.28
CA PRO A 680 0.26 -37.74 -6.44
C PRO A 680 1.47 -36.83 -6.12
N LEU A 681 1.87 -36.00 -7.10
CA LEU A 681 2.95 -35.02 -6.88
C LEU A 681 2.52 -33.92 -5.91
N GLN A 682 1.27 -33.46 -5.97
CA GLN A 682 0.75 -32.43 -5.07
C GLN A 682 0.73 -32.92 -3.61
N GLN A 683 0.24 -34.15 -3.40
CA GLN A 683 0.23 -34.78 -2.08
C GLN A 683 1.64 -34.93 -1.50
N ALA A 684 2.55 -35.48 -2.28
CA ALA A 684 3.95 -35.65 -1.85
C ALA A 684 4.63 -34.30 -1.58
N SER A 685 4.38 -33.29 -2.40
CA SER A 685 4.95 -31.97 -2.23
C SER A 685 4.38 -31.22 -1.02
N ALA A 686 3.09 -31.41 -0.69
CA ALA A 686 2.50 -30.89 0.54
C ALA A 686 3.16 -31.51 1.79
N SER A 687 3.47 -32.81 1.74
CA SER A 687 4.23 -33.51 2.79
C SER A 687 5.69 -33.04 2.86
N LEU A 688 6.31 -32.75 1.72
CA LEU A 688 7.66 -32.18 1.67
C LEU A 688 7.69 -30.76 2.27
N TRP A 689 6.66 -29.95 2.05
CA TRP A 689 6.55 -28.63 2.71
C TRP A 689 6.48 -28.76 4.23
N GLU A 690 5.75 -29.75 4.74
CA GLU A 690 5.70 -30.02 6.18
C GLU A 690 7.08 -30.39 6.73
N GLN A 691 7.85 -31.22 6.03
CA GLN A 691 9.23 -31.55 6.39
C GLN A 691 10.11 -30.29 6.36
N LEU A 692 10.07 -29.54 5.27
CA LEU A 692 10.84 -28.31 5.11
C LEU A 692 10.50 -27.25 6.16
N SER A 693 9.25 -27.19 6.64
CA SER A 693 8.86 -26.26 7.71
C SER A 693 9.59 -26.51 9.03
N LYS A 694 10.11 -27.71 9.24
CA LYS A 694 10.89 -28.14 10.41
C LYS A 694 12.41 -28.01 10.17
N GLU A 695 12.85 -28.08 8.91
CA GLU A 695 14.28 -28.04 8.54
C GLU A 695 14.80 -26.62 8.28
N LEU A 696 13.94 -25.74 7.78
CA LEU A 696 14.32 -24.36 7.45
C LEU A 696 14.53 -23.52 8.73
N ASP A 697 15.48 -22.61 8.70
CA ASP A 697 15.87 -21.73 9.82
C ASP A 697 14.86 -20.61 10.13
N SER A 698 13.66 -20.69 9.57
CA SER A 698 12.61 -19.66 9.69
C SER A 698 11.24 -20.28 9.80
N ASP A 699 10.40 -19.71 10.65
CA ASP A 699 8.98 -20.03 10.67
C ASP A 699 8.32 -19.52 9.36
N ILE A 700 7.94 -20.44 8.50
CA ILE A 700 7.27 -20.18 7.22
C ILE A 700 5.73 -20.16 7.33
N GLU A 701 5.22 -20.15 8.57
CA GLU A 701 3.79 -20.16 8.91
C GLU A 701 3.02 -21.33 8.24
N PHE A 702 3.68 -22.49 8.12
CA PHE A 702 3.06 -23.69 7.55
C PHE A 702 1.99 -24.26 8.48
N LYS A 703 0.82 -24.57 7.93
CA LYS A 703 -0.24 -25.32 8.62
C LYS A 703 -0.93 -26.27 7.67
N ARG A 704 -1.06 -27.54 8.06
CA ARG A 704 -1.88 -28.54 7.37
C ARG A 704 -3.20 -28.69 8.14
N ASN A 705 -4.20 -27.91 7.81
CA ASN A 705 -5.50 -27.86 8.50
C ASN A 705 -6.68 -28.11 7.56
N GLY A 706 -6.41 -28.64 6.39
CA GLY A 706 -7.37 -29.10 5.39
C GLY A 706 -7.98 -27.98 4.57
N GLY A 707 -8.76 -28.41 3.58
CA GLY A 707 -9.50 -27.53 2.68
C GLY A 707 -10.91 -28.07 2.40
N ILE A 708 -11.84 -27.14 2.20
CA ILE A 708 -13.23 -27.43 1.84
C ILE A 708 -13.54 -26.78 0.51
N MET A 709 -14.08 -27.55 -0.44
CA MET A 709 -14.72 -27.05 -1.64
C MET A 709 -16.21 -27.13 -1.44
N VAL A 710 -16.87 -25.97 -1.26
CA VAL A 710 -18.30 -25.88 -0.93
C VAL A 710 -19.19 -25.91 -2.15
N ALA A 711 -20.45 -26.32 -1.97
CA ALA A 711 -21.50 -26.41 -2.99
C ALA A 711 -22.80 -25.79 -2.50
N GLU A 712 -23.51 -25.11 -3.43
CA GLU A 712 -24.80 -24.44 -3.21
C GLU A 712 -26.00 -25.24 -3.77
N SER A 713 -25.74 -26.24 -4.62
CA SER A 713 -26.78 -27.00 -5.30
C SER A 713 -26.46 -28.50 -5.37
N GLU A 714 -27.48 -29.31 -5.56
CA GLU A 714 -27.34 -30.73 -5.78
C GLU A 714 -26.55 -31.08 -7.05
N GLU A 715 -26.59 -30.23 -8.07
CA GLU A 715 -25.76 -30.39 -9.28
C GLU A 715 -24.29 -30.23 -8.94
N GLN A 716 -23.94 -29.22 -8.17
CA GLN A 716 -22.58 -29.01 -7.68
C GLN A 716 -22.12 -30.12 -6.75
N MET A 717 -22.99 -30.65 -5.89
CA MET A 717 -22.68 -31.84 -5.06
C MET A 717 -22.35 -33.05 -5.93
N ARG A 718 -23.17 -33.35 -6.95
CA ARG A 718 -22.88 -34.44 -7.92
C ARG A 718 -21.57 -34.21 -8.70
N PHE A 719 -21.23 -32.96 -9.01
CA PHE A 719 -19.93 -32.61 -9.61
C PHE A 719 -18.79 -32.95 -8.63
N LEU A 720 -18.90 -32.54 -7.34
CA LEU A 720 -17.91 -32.84 -6.31
C LEU A 720 -17.77 -34.34 -6.03
N GLU A 721 -18.85 -35.11 -6.08
CA GLU A 721 -18.81 -36.57 -5.94
C GLU A 721 -17.96 -37.23 -7.01
N ARG A 722 -18.14 -36.84 -8.31
CA ARG A 722 -17.34 -37.34 -9.41
C ARG A 722 -15.87 -36.97 -9.27
N LYS A 723 -15.60 -35.69 -8.86
CA LYS A 723 -14.26 -35.19 -8.60
C LYS A 723 -13.60 -35.98 -7.46
N ALA A 724 -14.27 -36.12 -6.31
CA ALA A 724 -13.76 -36.87 -5.18
C ALA A 724 -13.53 -38.35 -5.49
N ALA A 725 -14.37 -38.98 -6.33
CA ALA A 725 -14.16 -40.34 -6.78
C ALA A 725 -12.87 -40.49 -7.59
N LEU A 726 -12.58 -39.56 -8.51
CA LEU A 726 -11.31 -39.52 -9.25
C LEU A 726 -10.13 -39.30 -8.29
N GLU A 727 -10.22 -38.36 -7.40
CA GLU A 727 -9.16 -38.05 -6.42
C GLU A 727 -8.82 -39.27 -5.57
N ARG A 728 -9.84 -39.96 -5.01
CA ARG A 728 -9.65 -41.20 -4.26
C ARG A 728 -9.01 -42.31 -5.08
N SER A 729 -9.36 -42.42 -6.38
CA SER A 729 -8.75 -43.40 -7.26
C SER A 729 -7.26 -43.15 -7.50
N LEU A 730 -6.79 -41.93 -7.26
CA LEU A 730 -5.40 -41.51 -7.36
C LEU A 730 -4.70 -41.37 -5.99
N GLY A 731 -5.36 -41.82 -4.91
CA GLY A 731 -4.78 -41.92 -3.57
C GLY A 731 -5.02 -40.69 -2.68
N ILE A 732 -5.82 -39.72 -3.10
CA ILE A 732 -6.15 -38.53 -2.30
C ILE A 732 -7.40 -38.79 -1.47
N ASP A 733 -7.32 -38.66 -0.15
CA ASP A 733 -8.47 -38.82 0.75
C ASP A 733 -9.38 -37.60 0.71
N THR A 734 -10.25 -37.53 -0.28
CA THR A 734 -11.29 -36.52 -0.40
C THR A 734 -12.64 -37.11 0.03
N GLN A 735 -13.25 -36.51 1.03
CA GLN A 735 -14.51 -36.94 1.65
C GLN A 735 -15.64 -35.97 1.30
N MET A 736 -16.81 -36.50 0.97
CA MET A 736 -18.03 -35.70 0.88
C MET A 736 -18.55 -35.39 2.26
N ILE A 737 -18.86 -34.13 2.55
CA ILE A 737 -19.34 -33.66 3.85
C ILE A 737 -20.64 -32.86 3.68
N GLY A 738 -21.53 -33.03 4.64
CA GLY A 738 -22.80 -32.32 4.71
C GLY A 738 -22.68 -30.93 5.34
N ARG A 739 -23.80 -30.20 5.31
CA ARG A 739 -23.93 -28.88 5.91
C ARG A 739 -23.46 -28.82 7.37
N ALA A 740 -23.91 -29.77 8.21
CA ALA A 740 -23.59 -29.79 9.64
C ALA A 740 -22.08 -29.90 9.89
N ASP A 741 -21.35 -30.69 9.09
CA ASP A 741 -19.89 -30.84 9.19
C ASP A 741 -19.17 -29.54 8.82
N ILE A 742 -19.71 -28.84 7.80
CA ILE A 742 -19.15 -27.54 7.39
C ILE A 742 -19.36 -26.48 8.45
N GLU A 743 -20.57 -26.39 9.02
CA GLU A 743 -20.89 -25.45 10.11
C GLU A 743 -20.01 -25.68 11.35
N HIS A 744 -19.72 -26.93 11.68
CA HIS A 744 -18.81 -27.25 12.77
C HIS A 744 -17.39 -26.70 12.53
N LYS A 745 -16.90 -26.77 11.28
CA LYS A 745 -15.58 -26.29 10.90
C LYS A 745 -15.53 -24.77 10.62
N LEU A 746 -16.63 -24.24 10.13
CA LEU A 746 -16.80 -22.84 9.68
C LEU A 746 -18.18 -22.31 10.14
N PRO A 747 -18.32 -21.91 11.41
CA PRO A 747 -19.62 -21.48 11.94
C PRO A 747 -20.25 -20.27 11.24
N ALA A 748 -19.43 -19.48 10.54
CA ALA A 748 -19.86 -18.28 9.82
C ALA A 748 -20.19 -18.54 8.33
N ILE A 749 -20.27 -19.81 7.91
CA ILE A 749 -20.58 -20.16 6.51
C ILE A 749 -21.99 -19.74 6.11
N SER A 750 -22.18 -19.33 4.87
CA SER A 750 -23.48 -18.91 4.31
C SER A 750 -24.54 -20.01 4.38
N GLU A 751 -25.79 -19.62 4.60
CA GLU A 751 -26.95 -20.53 4.57
C GLU A 751 -27.19 -21.14 3.17
N ALA A 752 -26.69 -20.50 2.10
CA ALA A 752 -26.76 -21.02 0.74
C ALA A 752 -25.94 -22.30 0.54
N ILE A 753 -24.95 -22.59 1.38
CA ILE A 753 -24.09 -23.75 1.24
C ILE A 753 -24.78 -24.99 1.79
N ILE A 754 -24.95 -26.03 0.95
CA ILE A 754 -25.63 -27.27 1.30
C ILE A 754 -24.71 -28.43 1.67
N GLY A 755 -23.45 -28.37 1.24
CA GLY A 755 -22.42 -29.40 1.46
C GLY A 755 -21.14 -29.09 0.76
N GLY A 756 -20.25 -30.06 0.66
CA GLY A 756 -18.96 -29.88 -0.02
C GLY A 756 -18.06 -31.10 0.00
N ALA A 757 -16.83 -30.93 -0.48
CA ALA A 757 -15.76 -31.91 -0.46
C ALA A 757 -14.64 -31.44 0.49
N TRP A 758 -14.23 -32.29 1.41
CA TRP A 758 -13.17 -32.07 2.40
C TRP A 758 -11.92 -32.86 2.05
N CYS A 759 -10.78 -32.22 2.05
CA CYS A 759 -9.47 -32.86 1.97
C CYS A 759 -8.60 -32.42 3.15
N GLY A 760 -8.27 -33.35 4.05
CA GLY A 760 -7.45 -33.09 5.24
C GLY A 760 -5.99 -32.82 4.95
N GLU A 761 -5.52 -33.16 3.73
CA GLU A 761 -4.13 -33.04 3.32
C GLU A 761 -3.77 -31.63 2.78
N GLU A 762 -4.74 -30.78 2.55
CA GLU A 762 -4.52 -29.40 2.15
C GLU A 762 -3.96 -28.54 3.28
N GLY A 763 -3.28 -27.47 2.92
CA GLY A 763 -2.65 -26.61 3.90
C GLY A 763 -2.39 -25.19 3.39
N LYS A 764 -1.80 -24.39 4.28
CA LYS A 764 -1.42 -23.02 3.98
C LYS A 764 -0.02 -22.70 4.46
N ILE A 765 0.62 -21.78 3.77
CA ILE A 765 1.98 -21.33 4.03
C ILE A 765 2.08 -19.83 3.75
N ASN A 766 3.09 -19.16 4.27
CA ASN A 766 3.37 -17.76 3.92
C ASN A 766 4.41 -17.70 2.77
N PRO A 767 3.99 -17.36 1.54
CA PRO A 767 4.89 -17.28 0.38
C PRO A 767 6.01 -16.26 0.55
N LEU A 768 5.77 -15.22 1.34
CA LEU A 768 6.72 -14.15 1.58
C LEU A 768 7.87 -14.57 2.51
N LEU A 769 7.69 -15.66 3.25
CA LEU A 769 8.69 -16.25 4.13
C LEU A 769 9.29 -17.53 3.54
N ALA A 770 8.48 -18.35 2.90
CA ALA A 770 8.88 -19.69 2.43
C ALA A 770 9.92 -19.66 1.30
N THR A 771 9.69 -18.92 0.22
CA THR A 771 10.67 -18.82 -0.88
C THR A 771 11.99 -18.19 -0.43
N PRO A 772 12.01 -17.08 0.32
CA PRO A 772 13.26 -16.55 0.89
C PRO A 772 14.00 -17.55 1.81
N ALA A 773 13.27 -18.36 2.58
CA ALA A 773 13.90 -19.41 3.39
C ALA A 773 14.59 -20.48 2.52
N LEU A 774 13.96 -20.89 1.40
CA LEU A 774 14.60 -21.78 0.42
C LEU A 774 15.87 -21.16 -0.19
N VAL A 775 15.82 -19.86 -0.52
CA VAL A 775 17.01 -19.12 -1.03
C VAL A 775 18.15 -19.16 -0.02
N ARG A 776 17.87 -18.82 1.26
CA ARG A 776 18.89 -18.85 2.32
C ARG A 776 19.45 -20.26 2.50
N ALA A 777 18.61 -21.28 2.54
CA ALA A 777 19.05 -22.67 2.67
C ALA A 777 19.92 -23.11 1.47
N ALA A 778 19.59 -22.67 0.25
CA ALA A 778 20.42 -22.93 -0.93
C ALA A 778 21.78 -22.22 -0.83
N GLN A 779 21.83 -20.96 -0.38
CA GLN A 779 23.04 -20.19 -0.18
C GLN A 779 23.93 -20.80 0.92
N GLN A 780 23.35 -21.22 2.04
CA GLN A 780 24.04 -21.92 3.11
C GLN A 780 24.68 -23.26 2.64
N ALA A 781 24.03 -23.92 1.67
CA ALA A 781 24.54 -25.12 1.03
C ALA A 781 25.57 -24.85 -0.10
N GLY A 782 25.85 -23.55 -0.43
CA GLY A 782 26.87 -23.15 -1.40
C GLY A 782 26.32 -22.60 -2.73
N ALA A 783 25.01 -22.54 -2.94
CA ALA A 783 24.43 -21.95 -4.16
C ALA A 783 24.70 -20.45 -4.27
N ARG A 784 24.99 -19.96 -5.48
CA ARG A 784 25.25 -18.55 -5.75
C ARG A 784 24.07 -17.93 -6.49
N PHE A 785 23.53 -16.83 -5.96
CA PHE A 785 22.42 -16.10 -6.57
C PHE A 785 22.90 -14.79 -7.19
N PHE A 786 22.52 -14.56 -8.45
CA PHE A 786 22.82 -13.34 -9.20
C PHE A 786 21.50 -12.68 -9.62
N THR A 787 21.25 -11.52 -9.05
CA THR A 787 20.01 -10.75 -9.22
C THR A 787 20.23 -9.58 -10.21
N GLY A 788 19.16 -9.14 -10.89
CA GLY A 788 19.26 -8.12 -11.94
C GLY A 788 19.89 -8.62 -13.23
N GLU A 789 20.01 -9.95 -13.38
CA GLU A 789 20.68 -10.62 -14.50
C GLU A 789 19.64 -11.23 -15.47
N ALA A 790 19.11 -10.41 -16.39
CA ALA A 790 18.22 -10.90 -17.43
C ALA A 790 19.00 -11.65 -18.51
N VAL A 791 18.64 -12.90 -18.77
CA VAL A 791 19.26 -13.72 -19.82
C VAL A 791 18.89 -13.16 -21.19
N GLN A 792 19.89 -12.92 -22.04
CA GLN A 792 19.73 -12.38 -23.39
C GLN A 792 20.10 -13.37 -24.50
N CYS A 793 21.05 -14.26 -24.23
CA CYS A 793 21.53 -15.22 -25.20
C CYS A 793 21.87 -16.54 -24.53
N ILE A 794 21.51 -17.65 -25.18
CA ILE A 794 21.87 -19.00 -24.77
C ILE A 794 22.41 -19.73 -25.99
N THR A 795 23.62 -20.27 -25.90
CA THR A 795 24.25 -21.05 -26.95
C THR A 795 24.85 -22.34 -26.39
N TYR A 796 24.95 -23.34 -27.22
CA TYR A 796 25.62 -24.61 -26.86
C TYR A 796 26.85 -24.77 -27.71
N ALA A 797 28.03 -24.78 -27.08
CA ALA A 797 29.29 -24.89 -27.75
C ALA A 797 30.29 -25.72 -26.92
N ASN A 798 31.09 -26.56 -27.58
CA ASN A 798 32.15 -27.37 -26.94
C ASN A 798 31.64 -28.19 -25.73
N GLY A 799 30.44 -28.77 -25.82
CA GLY A 799 29.85 -29.59 -24.77
C GLY A 799 29.33 -28.84 -23.54
N LYS A 800 29.31 -27.51 -23.59
CA LYS A 800 28.80 -26.65 -22.51
C LYS A 800 27.78 -25.63 -23.02
N TRP A 801 26.88 -25.26 -22.15
CA TRP A 801 25.95 -24.14 -22.34
C TRP A 801 26.63 -22.83 -21.98
N GLU A 802 26.55 -21.84 -22.84
CA GLU A 802 27.01 -20.47 -22.60
C GLU A 802 25.80 -19.54 -22.54
N VAL A 803 25.70 -18.79 -21.44
CA VAL A 803 24.59 -17.90 -21.16
C VAL A 803 25.13 -16.50 -20.95
N THR A 804 24.62 -15.52 -21.69
CA THR A 804 24.97 -14.11 -21.55
C THR A 804 23.76 -13.34 -21.02
N THR A 805 24.02 -12.43 -20.07
CA THR A 805 22.99 -11.62 -19.42
C THR A 805 23.04 -10.15 -19.86
N SER A 806 22.03 -9.39 -19.44
CA SER A 806 21.89 -7.96 -19.72
C SER A 806 23.05 -7.08 -19.17
N SER A 807 23.77 -7.57 -18.16
CA SER A 807 24.95 -6.91 -17.63
C SER A 807 26.23 -7.20 -18.44
N GLY A 808 26.13 -8.05 -19.47
CA GLY A 808 27.28 -8.55 -20.24
C GLY A 808 28.04 -9.68 -19.56
N ARG A 809 27.62 -10.14 -18.38
CA ARG A 809 28.22 -11.31 -17.74
C ARG A 809 27.93 -12.58 -18.53
N ARG A 810 28.94 -13.46 -18.57
CA ARG A 810 28.87 -14.75 -19.24
C ARG A 810 28.98 -15.89 -18.21
N TYR A 811 28.16 -16.91 -18.39
CA TYR A 811 28.18 -18.13 -17.58
C TYR A 811 28.38 -19.31 -18.49
N ARG A 812 29.20 -20.27 -18.03
CA ARG A 812 29.40 -21.55 -18.73
C ARG A 812 28.99 -22.67 -17.81
N ALA A 813 28.06 -23.48 -18.24
CA ALA A 813 27.49 -24.54 -17.43
C ALA A 813 27.44 -25.87 -18.18
N GLY A 814 27.65 -26.98 -17.47
CA GLY A 814 27.41 -28.32 -18.00
C GLY A 814 25.90 -28.55 -18.29
N LYS A 815 25.06 -27.99 -17.44
CA LYS A 815 23.60 -28.10 -17.51
C LYS A 815 22.91 -26.79 -17.23
N VAL A 816 21.73 -26.58 -17.87
CA VAL A 816 20.88 -25.39 -17.67
C VAL A 816 19.48 -25.84 -17.27
N VAL A 817 18.91 -25.20 -16.25
CA VAL A 817 17.54 -25.43 -15.78
C VAL A 817 16.70 -24.19 -16.08
N ASN A 818 15.69 -24.32 -16.90
CA ASN A 818 14.68 -23.31 -17.17
C ASN A 818 13.59 -23.38 -16.10
N ALA A 819 13.69 -22.52 -15.08
CA ALA A 819 12.72 -22.32 -14.00
C ALA A 819 12.10 -20.90 -14.06
N ALA A 820 12.05 -20.31 -15.26
CA ALA A 820 11.71 -18.90 -15.49
C ALA A 820 10.19 -18.59 -15.45
N GLY A 821 9.36 -19.53 -14.98
CA GLY A 821 7.92 -19.30 -14.79
C GLY A 821 7.23 -18.85 -16.08
N ALA A 822 6.56 -17.71 -16.03
CA ALA A 822 5.84 -17.15 -17.19
C ALA A 822 6.75 -16.79 -18.38
N TRP A 823 8.05 -16.67 -18.17
CA TRP A 823 9.07 -16.39 -19.21
C TRP A 823 9.79 -17.64 -19.70
N ALA A 824 9.35 -18.83 -19.24
CA ALA A 824 9.99 -20.09 -19.65
C ALA A 824 9.94 -20.31 -21.16
N GLY A 825 8.90 -19.83 -21.84
CA GLY A 825 8.80 -19.85 -23.31
C GLY A 825 9.87 -18.97 -23.99
N GLU A 826 10.19 -17.81 -23.41
CA GLU A 826 11.24 -16.90 -23.93
C GLU A 826 12.63 -17.53 -23.74
N ILE A 827 12.90 -18.06 -22.55
CA ILE A 827 14.15 -18.75 -22.24
C ILE A 827 14.32 -19.98 -23.13
N GLY A 828 13.23 -20.73 -23.35
CA GLY A 828 13.23 -21.85 -24.28
C GLY A 828 13.62 -21.43 -25.70
N LYS A 829 13.04 -20.36 -26.24
CA LYS A 829 13.38 -19.82 -27.57
C LYS A 829 14.84 -19.47 -27.71
N LEU A 830 15.46 -18.86 -26.67
CA LEU A 830 16.88 -18.54 -26.66
C LEU A 830 17.75 -19.82 -26.76
N ALA A 831 17.29 -20.91 -26.20
CA ALA A 831 17.95 -22.23 -26.27
C ALA A 831 17.54 -23.05 -27.52
N GLY A 832 16.70 -22.51 -28.42
CA GLY A 832 16.15 -23.21 -29.57
C GLY A 832 15.11 -24.29 -29.23
N VAL A 833 14.34 -24.06 -28.13
CA VAL A 833 13.30 -24.98 -27.63
C VAL A 833 11.95 -24.23 -27.59
N SER A 834 10.88 -24.84 -28.10
CA SER A 834 9.53 -24.34 -27.93
C SER A 834 8.93 -24.84 -26.60
N VAL A 835 8.70 -23.97 -25.64
CA VAL A 835 8.04 -24.30 -24.36
C VAL A 835 6.68 -23.62 -24.33
N PRO A 836 5.55 -24.36 -24.39
CA PRO A 836 4.21 -23.81 -24.56
C PRO A 836 3.65 -23.29 -23.23
N VAL A 837 4.12 -22.13 -22.81
CA VAL A 837 3.69 -21.43 -21.62
C VAL A 837 3.05 -20.11 -22.00
N HIS A 838 1.88 -19.83 -21.42
CA HIS A 838 1.17 -18.57 -21.58
C HIS A 838 1.09 -17.82 -20.26
N ALA A 839 1.29 -16.51 -20.31
CA ALA A 839 1.12 -15.63 -19.15
C ALA A 839 -0.37 -15.38 -18.88
N ALA A 840 -0.79 -15.54 -17.64
CA ALA A 840 -2.16 -15.28 -17.19
C ALA A 840 -2.12 -14.51 -15.88
N PRO A 841 -2.17 -13.16 -15.89
CA PRO A 841 -2.17 -12.37 -14.68
C PRO A 841 -3.46 -12.58 -13.89
N LEU A 842 -3.31 -12.91 -12.61
CA LEU A 842 -4.41 -13.13 -11.67
C LEU A 842 -4.30 -12.15 -10.52
N GLN A 843 -5.46 -11.69 -10.05
CA GLN A 843 -5.51 -10.79 -8.89
C GLN A 843 -5.72 -11.51 -7.58
N MET A 844 -5.29 -10.84 -6.52
CA MET A 844 -5.48 -11.21 -5.13
C MET A 844 -5.95 -10.00 -4.34
N ILE A 845 -6.69 -10.24 -3.27
CA ILE A 845 -7.22 -9.24 -2.36
C ILE A 845 -6.80 -9.59 -0.93
N VAL A 846 -6.46 -8.59 -0.13
CA VAL A 846 -6.20 -8.76 1.31
C VAL A 846 -7.02 -7.78 2.13
N THR A 847 -7.59 -8.30 3.22
CA THR A 847 -8.38 -7.53 4.18
C THR A 847 -7.53 -7.00 5.33
N GLU A 848 -8.12 -6.19 6.18
CA GLU A 848 -7.60 -5.92 7.51
C GLU A 848 -7.56 -7.20 8.37
N ALA A 849 -6.75 -7.18 9.45
CA ALA A 849 -6.66 -8.32 10.36
C ALA A 849 -7.96 -8.49 11.15
N ALA A 850 -8.42 -9.73 11.26
CA ALA A 850 -9.63 -10.13 11.95
C ALA A 850 -9.33 -11.24 12.98
N GLU A 851 -10.21 -11.39 13.96
CA GLU A 851 -10.23 -12.59 14.79
C GLU A 851 -10.40 -13.85 13.91
N PRO A 852 -10.06 -15.04 14.40
CA PRO A 852 -10.16 -16.26 13.60
C PRO A 852 -11.58 -16.48 13.08
N ILE A 853 -11.75 -16.59 11.77
CA ILE A 853 -13.02 -16.83 11.09
C ILE A 853 -12.92 -17.99 10.10
N VAL A 854 -11.73 -18.21 9.51
CA VAL A 854 -11.47 -19.29 8.55
C VAL A 854 -10.13 -19.92 8.89
N ASP A 855 -10.15 -21.11 9.45
CA ASP A 855 -8.88 -21.83 9.72
C ASP A 855 -8.46 -22.76 8.58
N VAL A 856 -9.39 -23.22 7.75
CA VAL A 856 -9.16 -24.10 6.60
C VAL A 856 -8.95 -23.30 5.30
N LEU A 857 -8.53 -23.98 4.23
CA LEU A 857 -8.68 -23.43 2.88
C LEU A 857 -10.15 -23.52 2.46
N LEU A 858 -10.66 -22.49 1.80
CA LEU A 858 -12.03 -22.46 1.31
C LEU A 858 -12.05 -22.20 -0.18
N ALA A 859 -12.68 -23.09 -0.94
CA ALA A 859 -12.90 -22.98 -2.36
C ALA A 859 -14.38 -23.27 -2.69
N HIS A 860 -14.80 -23.02 -3.94
CA HIS A 860 -16.16 -23.24 -4.39
C HIS A 860 -16.22 -24.18 -5.59
N ALA A 861 -17.25 -25.01 -5.66
CA ALA A 861 -17.42 -26.04 -6.71
C ALA A 861 -17.60 -25.47 -8.11
N ASP A 862 -18.13 -24.25 -8.22
CA ASP A 862 -18.48 -23.63 -9.50
C ASP A 862 -17.94 -22.20 -9.66
N ARG A 863 -17.87 -21.43 -8.57
CA ARG A 863 -17.45 -20.05 -8.58
C ARG A 863 -15.94 -19.91 -8.38
N HIS A 864 -15.35 -18.88 -8.96
CA HIS A 864 -13.94 -18.58 -8.82
C HIS A 864 -13.63 -18.02 -7.40
N LEU A 865 -13.34 -18.92 -6.47
CA LEU A 865 -12.98 -18.60 -5.09
C LEU A 865 -11.87 -19.51 -4.58
N THR A 866 -10.82 -18.89 -4.05
CA THR A 866 -9.94 -19.48 -3.04
C THR A 866 -9.75 -18.48 -1.93
N LEU A 867 -9.94 -18.90 -0.69
CA LEU A 867 -9.92 -18.03 0.48
C LEU A 867 -9.19 -18.69 1.62
N LYS A 868 -8.37 -17.93 2.33
CA LYS A 868 -7.73 -18.35 3.57
C LYS A 868 -7.49 -17.18 4.51
N GLN A 869 -7.34 -17.47 5.80
CA GLN A 869 -6.88 -16.49 6.78
C GLN A 869 -5.40 -16.76 7.13
N ALA A 870 -4.57 -15.72 7.02
CA ALA A 870 -3.15 -15.77 7.37
C ALA A 870 -2.95 -15.73 8.90
N ALA A 871 -1.76 -16.10 9.38
CA ALA A 871 -1.44 -16.16 10.81
C ALA A 871 -1.64 -14.82 11.54
N ASN A 872 -1.39 -13.72 10.87
CA ASN A 872 -1.61 -12.38 11.41
C ASN A 872 -3.09 -11.92 11.43
N GLY A 873 -4.02 -12.74 10.93
CA GLY A 873 -5.47 -12.47 10.91
C GLY A 873 -5.99 -11.84 9.63
N ASN A 874 -5.15 -11.44 8.65
CA ASN A 874 -5.65 -10.95 7.37
C ASN A 874 -6.29 -12.08 6.56
N VAL A 875 -7.44 -11.82 5.93
CA VAL A 875 -8.05 -12.75 4.99
C VAL A 875 -7.52 -12.46 3.58
N ILE A 876 -7.06 -13.50 2.90
CA ILE A 876 -6.57 -13.45 1.52
C ILE A 876 -7.61 -14.10 0.63
N ILE A 877 -8.07 -13.37 -0.38
CA ILE A 877 -9.14 -13.76 -1.30
C ILE A 877 -8.58 -13.79 -2.71
N GLY A 878 -8.84 -14.87 -3.45
CA GLY A 878 -8.45 -15.08 -4.84
C GLY A 878 -9.38 -16.06 -5.53
N GLY A 879 -8.87 -16.85 -6.45
CA GLY A 879 -9.63 -17.91 -7.13
C GLY A 879 -9.62 -17.81 -8.65
N GLY A 880 -8.63 -17.15 -9.23
CA GLY A 880 -8.46 -17.12 -10.68
C GLY A 880 -9.02 -15.88 -11.39
N TRP A 881 -9.50 -14.89 -10.66
CA TRP A 881 -9.98 -13.63 -11.23
C TRP A 881 -8.87 -12.91 -11.99
N PRO A 882 -9.11 -12.49 -13.27
CA PRO A 882 -8.10 -11.93 -14.13
C PRO A 882 -7.60 -10.57 -13.66
N ALA A 883 -6.38 -10.27 -14.05
CA ALA A 883 -5.79 -8.94 -13.93
C ALA A 883 -5.36 -8.43 -15.31
N GLY A 884 -5.12 -7.13 -15.42
CA GLY A 884 -4.58 -6.49 -16.60
C GLY A 884 -3.08 -6.21 -16.48
N LEU A 885 -2.52 -5.61 -17.53
CA LEU A 885 -1.19 -5.01 -17.53
C LEU A 885 -1.30 -3.50 -17.50
N SER A 886 -0.45 -2.83 -16.72
CA SER A 886 -0.35 -1.38 -16.71
C SER A 886 0.35 -0.90 -17.97
N ILE A 887 -0.29 -0.02 -18.72
CA ILE A 887 0.32 0.76 -19.78
C ILE A 887 0.69 2.12 -19.13
N PRO A 888 1.90 2.61 -19.14
CA PRO A 888 3.06 2.22 -19.95
C PRO A 888 4.08 1.31 -19.23
N PHE A 889 3.87 0.94 -17.96
CA PHE A 889 4.93 0.33 -17.16
C PHE A 889 5.05 -1.19 -17.29
N GLY A 890 4.08 -1.87 -17.92
CA GLY A 890 4.12 -3.31 -18.17
C GLY A 890 4.00 -4.20 -16.93
N TYR A 891 3.70 -3.66 -15.75
CA TYR A 891 3.42 -4.46 -14.56
C TYR A 891 1.92 -4.79 -14.43
N GLN A 892 1.63 -5.82 -13.65
CA GLN A 892 0.27 -6.32 -13.47
C GLN A 892 -0.57 -5.33 -12.66
N ARG A 893 -1.84 -5.14 -13.06
CA ARG A 893 -2.79 -4.32 -12.32
C ARG A 893 -4.11 -5.06 -12.08
N PRO A 894 -4.69 -4.97 -10.88
CA PRO A 894 -6.05 -5.45 -10.62
C PRO A 894 -7.09 -4.70 -11.47
N LEU A 895 -8.13 -5.41 -11.91
CA LEU A 895 -9.27 -4.86 -12.64
C LEU A 895 -10.44 -4.61 -11.68
N LEU A 896 -11.19 -3.54 -11.90
CA LEU A 896 -12.32 -3.19 -11.04
C LEU A 896 -13.38 -4.30 -11.01
N GLU A 897 -13.81 -4.79 -12.17
CA GLU A 897 -14.78 -5.88 -12.30
C GLU A 897 -14.34 -7.15 -11.56
N SER A 898 -13.03 -7.45 -11.61
CA SER A 898 -12.48 -8.60 -10.90
C SER A 898 -12.45 -8.39 -9.38
N ILE A 899 -12.20 -7.15 -8.91
CA ILE A 899 -12.30 -6.82 -7.48
C ILE A 899 -13.76 -7.00 -7.01
N GLU A 900 -14.71 -6.42 -7.74
CA GLU A 900 -16.15 -6.48 -7.43
C GLU A 900 -16.64 -7.94 -7.35
N GLY A 901 -16.39 -8.73 -8.39
CA GLY A 901 -16.87 -10.11 -8.48
C GLY A 901 -16.21 -11.03 -7.44
N ASN A 902 -14.89 -10.93 -7.25
CA ASN A 902 -14.18 -11.75 -6.28
C ASN A 902 -14.62 -11.47 -4.84
N LEU A 903 -14.87 -10.20 -4.49
CA LEU A 903 -15.41 -9.82 -3.20
C LEU A 903 -16.85 -10.31 -3.01
N TRP A 904 -17.66 -10.27 -4.07
CA TRP A 904 -19.03 -10.76 -4.01
C TRP A 904 -19.06 -12.26 -3.73
N VAL A 905 -18.28 -13.07 -4.45
CA VAL A 905 -18.21 -14.53 -4.22
C VAL A 905 -17.71 -14.82 -2.79
N ALA A 906 -16.71 -14.09 -2.34
CA ALA A 906 -16.16 -14.27 -0.99
C ALA A 906 -17.22 -14.02 0.11
N GLN A 907 -17.96 -12.90 0.04
CA GLN A 907 -19.02 -12.60 1.02
C GLN A 907 -20.28 -13.46 0.82
N HIS A 908 -20.56 -13.93 -0.40
CA HIS A 908 -21.66 -14.85 -0.65
C HIS A 908 -21.45 -16.17 0.07
N VAL A 909 -20.21 -16.67 0.06
CA VAL A 909 -19.84 -17.92 0.76
C VAL A 909 -19.63 -17.68 2.26
N LEU A 910 -19.09 -16.53 2.65
CA LEU A 910 -18.79 -16.18 4.03
C LEU A 910 -19.27 -14.74 4.35
N PRO A 911 -20.56 -14.56 4.68
CA PRO A 911 -21.20 -13.24 4.83
C PRO A 911 -20.55 -12.31 5.85
N ALA A 912 -19.95 -12.86 6.90
CA ALA A 912 -19.23 -12.08 7.91
C ALA A 912 -18.11 -11.20 7.33
N LEU A 913 -17.59 -11.55 6.17
CA LEU A 913 -16.55 -10.76 5.48
C LEU A 913 -17.02 -9.36 5.08
N ASN A 914 -18.31 -9.16 4.93
CA ASN A 914 -18.87 -7.88 4.50
C ASN A 914 -18.47 -6.71 5.42
N GLN A 915 -18.20 -6.98 6.70
CA GLN A 915 -17.80 -6.00 7.71
C GLN A 915 -16.32 -5.63 7.62
N LEU A 916 -15.48 -6.46 6.99
CA LEU A 916 -14.06 -6.22 6.85
C LEU A 916 -13.77 -5.20 5.75
N ARG A 917 -12.63 -4.54 5.90
CA ARG A 917 -12.13 -3.61 4.88
C ARG A 917 -11.06 -4.26 4.03
N VAL A 918 -11.15 -4.07 2.74
CA VAL A 918 -10.07 -4.35 1.80
C VAL A 918 -8.94 -3.33 2.07
N LEU A 919 -7.74 -3.84 2.33
CA LEU A 919 -6.56 -2.99 2.50
C LEU A 919 -5.84 -2.74 1.19
N ARG A 920 -5.76 -3.79 0.35
CA ARG A 920 -4.95 -3.78 -0.85
C ARG A 920 -5.38 -4.91 -1.77
N THR A 921 -5.28 -4.65 -3.07
CA THR A 921 -5.27 -5.68 -4.11
C THR A 921 -3.90 -5.71 -4.76
N TRP A 922 -3.52 -6.84 -5.34
CA TRP A 922 -2.35 -6.97 -6.19
C TRP A 922 -2.61 -8.00 -7.26
N ALA A 923 -1.74 -8.07 -8.24
CA ALA A 923 -1.79 -9.11 -9.25
C ALA A 923 -0.41 -9.75 -9.44
N ALA A 924 -0.41 -11.00 -9.84
CA ALA A 924 0.78 -11.76 -10.19
C ALA A 924 0.56 -12.52 -11.49
N ILE A 925 1.62 -12.75 -12.25
CA ILE A 925 1.53 -13.48 -13.50
C ILE A 925 1.58 -14.98 -13.22
N ASN A 926 0.42 -15.61 -13.25
CA ASN A 926 0.35 -17.06 -13.26
C ASN A 926 0.73 -17.61 -14.64
N ILE A 927 1.06 -18.87 -14.69
CA ILE A 927 1.32 -19.60 -15.93
C ILE A 927 0.13 -20.48 -16.28
N ASN A 928 -0.25 -20.43 -17.54
CA ASN A 928 -1.23 -21.35 -18.11
C ASN A 928 -0.51 -22.29 -19.06
N ILE A 929 -0.66 -23.61 -18.81
CA ILE A 929 -0.19 -24.71 -19.64
C ILE A 929 -1.43 -25.54 -20.00
N ASP A 930 -1.42 -26.82 -19.77
CA ASP A 930 -2.53 -27.76 -19.88
C ASP A 930 -3.04 -28.29 -18.52
N GLY A 931 -2.64 -27.65 -17.43
CA GLY A 931 -2.92 -28.07 -16.04
C GLY A 931 -1.81 -28.92 -15.42
N ALA A 932 -0.80 -29.35 -16.17
CA ALA A 932 0.32 -30.14 -15.67
C ALA A 932 1.67 -29.42 -15.85
N PRO A 933 2.67 -29.66 -14.99
CA PRO A 933 4.00 -29.09 -15.13
C PRO A 933 4.73 -29.60 -16.38
N ILE A 934 5.77 -28.87 -16.80
CA ILE A 934 6.73 -29.32 -17.83
C ILE A 934 8.05 -29.60 -17.11
N LEU A 935 8.43 -30.86 -17.00
CA LEU A 935 9.58 -31.34 -16.23
C LEU A 935 10.52 -32.20 -17.07
N GLY A 936 11.81 -32.12 -16.73
CA GLY A 936 12.84 -33.00 -17.23
C GLY A 936 13.67 -32.44 -18.36
N GLU A 937 14.60 -33.24 -18.83
CA GLU A 937 15.52 -32.91 -19.92
C GLU A 937 14.76 -32.75 -21.23
N VAL A 938 15.11 -31.75 -22.01
CA VAL A 938 14.46 -31.49 -23.30
C VAL A 938 14.98 -32.46 -24.36
N PRO A 939 14.12 -33.20 -25.07
CA PRO A 939 14.54 -34.03 -26.18
C PRO A 939 15.37 -33.22 -27.20
N HIS A 940 16.46 -33.78 -27.69
CA HIS A 940 17.38 -33.18 -28.67
C HIS A 940 18.15 -31.92 -28.20
N ARG A 941 18.12 -31.62 -26.88
CA ARG A 941 18.91 -30.56 -26.27
C ARG A 941 19.58 -31.06 -24.98
N PRO A 942 20.65 -31.87 -25.08
CA PRO A 942 21.30 -32.45 -23.92
C PRO A 942 21.76 -31.43 -22.89
N GLY A 943 21.46 -31.69 -21.63
CA GLY A 943 21.78 -30.76 -20.51
C GLY A 943 20.86 -29.57 -20.37
N PHE A 944 19.78 -29.46 -21.18
CA PHE A 944 18.78 -28.42 -20.96
C PHE A 944 17.51 -29.00 -20.32
N TYR A 945 17.16 -28.55 -19.12
CA TYR A 945 16.06 -29.06 -18.32
C TYR A 945 14.96 -28.01 -18.15
N ASN A 946 13.71 -28.42 -18.08
CA ASN A 946 12.58 -27.60 -17.67
C ASN A 946 12.14 -27.97 -16.24
N ALA A 947 11.88 -26.94 -15.43
CA ALA A 947 11.29 -26.99 -14.09
C ALA A 947 10.16 -25.95 -13.99
N VAL A 948 9.09 -26.17 -14.76
CA VAL A 948 8.02 -25.18 -15.01
C VAL A 948 6.69 -25.75 -14.56
N THR A 949 5.97 -25.04 -13.69
CA THR A 949 4.69 -25.50 -13.17
C THR A 949 3.72 -24.36 -12.89
N SER A 950 2.43 -24.55 -13.24
CA SER A 950 1.34 -23.61 -12.96
C SER A 950 0.89 -23.64 -11.50
N ASN A 951 0.90 -24.79 -10.84
CA ASN A 951 0.63 -24.95 -9.40
C ASN A 951 1.93 -24.82 -8.58
N GLY A 952 2.68 -23.75 -8.87
CA GLY A 952 4.08 -23.61 -8.47
C GLY A 952 4.33 -23.64 -6.97
N PHE A 953 3.42 -23.09 -6.15
CA PHE A 953 3.66 -23.06 -4.71
C PHE A 953 3.50 -24.45 -4.08
N THR A 954 2.43 -25.18 -4.42
CA THR A 954 2.26 -26.56 -3.96
C THR A 954 3.40 -27.45 -4.47
N LEU A 955 3.68 -27.44 -5.76
CA LEU A 955 4.62 -28.36 -6.41
C LEU A 955 6.10 -27.96 -6.32
N GLY A 956 6.40 -26.70 -6.01
CA GLY A 956 7.73 -26.11 -6.10
C GLY A 956 8.86 -26.94 -5.47
N PRO A 957 8.77 -27.37 -4.21
CA PRO A 957 9.81 -28.16 -3.57
C PRO A 957 10.07 -29.51 -4.26
N LEU A 958 8.99 -30.21 -4.60
CA LEU A 958 9.12 -31.52 -5.23
C LEU A 958 9.66 -31.40 -6.67
N VAL A 959 9.24 -30.38 -7.41
CA VAL A 959 9.81 -30.06 -8.73
C VAL A 959 11.31 -29.81 -8.63
N GLY A 960 11.74 -29.09 -7.59
CA GLY A 960 13.16 -28.86 -7.33
C GLY A 960 13.91 -30.15 -7.03
N GLN A 961 13.37 -31.02 -6.21
CA GLN A 961 13.96 -32.30 -5.87
C GLN A 961 14.04 -33.23 -7.10
N ILE A 962 12.94 -33.38 -7.84
CA ILE A 962 12.89 -34.17 -9.07
C ILE A 962 13.94 -33.70 -10.08
N THR A 963 14.06 -32.37 -10.27
CA THR A 963 15.03 -31.80 -11.20
C THR A 963 16.46 -32.06 -10.76
N ALA A 964 16.77 -31.96 -9.45
CA ALA A 964 18.06 -32.29 -8.91
C ALA A 964 18.41 -33.77 -9.10
N ASP A 965 17.48 -34.68 -8.82
CA ASP A 965 17.67 -36.11 -9.02
C ASP A 965 17.94 -36.50 -10.49
N LEU A 966 17.20 -35.91 -11.43
CA LEU A 966 17.45 -36.08 -12.86
C LEU A 966 18.84 -35.61 -13.27
N ILE A 967 19.32 -34.53 -12.72
CA ILE A 967 20.61 -33.93 -13.01
C ILE A 967 21.76 -34.76 -12.41
N THR A 968 21.63 -35.26 -11.18
CA THR A 968 22.71 -35.94 -10.46
C THR A 968 22.69 -37.46 -10.64
N ARG A 969 21.51 -38.08 -10.66
CA ARG A 969 21.30 -39.51 -10.73
C ARG A 969 20.91 -40.00 -12.12
N GLY A 970 20.57 -39.11 -13.06
CA GLY A 970 20.05 -39.43 -14.40
C GLY A 970 18.65 -40.05 -14.41
N LYS A 971 17.97 -40.14 -13.28
CA LYS A 971 16.63 -40.75 -13.16
C LYS A 971 15.83 -40.11 -12.01
N SER A 972 14.53 -40.23 -12.09
CA SER A 972 13.59 -39.89 -11.03
C SER A 972 12.80 -41.11 -10.58
N ASP A 973 12.40 -41.14 -9.31
CA ASP A 973 11.53 -42.19 -8.76
C ASP A 973 10.05 -41.97 -9.19
N TRP A 974 9.74 -40.86 -9.84
CA TRP A 974 8.42 -40.49 -10.36
C TRP A 974 8.29 -40.81 -11.85
N ASN A 975 7.10 -41.24 -12.28
CA ASN A 975 6.78 -41.34 -13.70
C ASN A 975 6.62 -39.94 -14.31
N LEU A 976 7.61 -39.49 -15.06
CA LEU A 976 7.62 -38.15 -15.67
C LEU A 976 7.04 -38.10 -17.09
N ALA A 977 6.62 -39.24 -17.67
CA ALA A 977 6.07 -39.28 -19.03
C ALA A 977 4.89 -38.31 -19.24
N PRO A 978 3.94 -38.16 -18.28
CA PRO A 978 2.85 -37.18 -18.40
C PRO A 978 3.33 -35.72 -18.36
N PHE A 979 4.54 -35.46 -17.84
CA PHE A 979 5.09 -34.12 -17.60
C PHE A 979 6.19 -33.73 -18.57
N SER A 980 6.58 -34.64 -19.48
CA SER A 980 7.59 -34.38 -20.49
C SER A 980 7.11 -33.34 -21.54
N LEU A 981 8.03 -32.48 -21.99
CA LEU A 981 7.77 -31.53 -23.08
C LEU A 981 7.30 -32.26 -24.36
N ALA A 982 7.75 -33.52 -24.61
CA ALA A 982 7.37 -34.33 -25.76
C ALA A 982 5.85 -34.59 -25.90
N ARG A 983 5.05 -34.39 -24.84
CA ARG A 983 3.59 -34.52 -24.90
C ARG A 983 2.93 -33.51 -25.88
N PHE A 984 3.56 -32.34 -26.04
CA PHE A 984 3.08 -31.32 -26.95
C PHE A 984 3.49 -31.55 -28.42
N GLU A 985 4.57 -32.28 -28.66
CA GLU A 985 5.02 -32.62 -30.00
C GLU A 985 4.03 -33.62 -30.69
N ARG A 986 3.42 -34.51 -29.88
CA ARG A 986 2.42 -35.49 -30.35
C ARG A 986 1.05 -34.85 -30.68
N GLN A 987 0.71 -33.70 -30.07
CA GLN A 987 -0.57 -33.00 -30.34
C GLN A 987 -0.53 -32.16 -31.62
N GLY A 988 0.64 -31.78 -32.12
CA GLY A 988 0.81 -31.04 -33.37
C GLY A 988 0.84 -31.92 -34.62
N ALA A 989 0.85 -33.26 -34.46
CA ALA A 989 0.87 -34.23 -35.56
C ALA A 989 -0.49 -34.92 -35.76
N ALA A 990 -1.53 -34.55 -35.00
CA ALA A 990 -2.94 -34.95 -35.20
C ALA A 990 -3.76 -33.69 -35.59
#